data_eec04e43f2e484e579b62805a8f03ffd
#
_entry.id   eec04e43f2e484e579b62805a8f03ffd
#
_cell.length_a   1.000
_cell.length_b   1.000
_cell.length_c   1.000
_cell.angle_alpha   90.00
_cell.angle_beta   90.00
_cell.angle_gamma   90.00
#
_symmetry.space_group_name_H-M   'P 1'
#
loop_
_entity.id
_entity.type
_entity.pdbx_description
1 polymer ?
#
loop_
_entity_poly.entity_id
_entity_poly.type
_entity_poly.pdbx_seq_one_letter_code
_entity_poly.pdbx_strand_id
1 'polypeptide(L)'
;MIVLSRFSGEGWDRSSIEYNGEYNPWETETSMPKISGEIFPDGDFYLTKEESAMIAQVKQHFSRIAVVLNIGGIIDTSWIKNDDQISSALIAWQGGMDGGLATAELLCGKISPSGKLPDTFAASVDDYPSTADFHESVDYVDYTEDIYVGYRYFETFGDAAKRVCYPFGFGLSYTQFSLTVQSVTETAQAIRAFVLVTNTGDYSGKEVVQMYYSAPQGLLQKPARELSAFCKTRTLLPGESQLLTLETAKNSMASYDDLGKIFKSSYILEKGDYHFYIGTSVRDVTALDYVMTLNTDLLVEQLSSKAAPTSLKKRLLADGSYEELPQRTANDPNACVFEKMVPGTEEALAPATRGRASCLLLNSYKENAHPLIDVYEGKISLDEFTAQLDDDDLIHLLGGQPNTSVANTYGYGNLPEYGVPNIMTADGPAGLRINPQCEVCTTAWPCATLLASTWNPALIEQVGTAGAAEVKENNIAVWLTPAVNIHRNPLCGRNFEYYSEDPLLAGKMGAAMVRGIQSQHIAAAVKHFACNNKETNRKHSDSRVSERALREIYLKAFEIIVKEADPWVIMSAYNMINGHRASENHDLLEGILRDEWHFHGMVTSDWWTRGEHYKEIKAGNDVKMACGFPERVKKAMELGALDRSDLERCAKRVLDLILKID
;
A
#
# COMPACT_ATOMS: atom_id res chain seq x y z
N MET A 1 -34.80 -3.80 -4.01
CA MET A 1 -33.34 -3.59 -3.87
C MET A 1 -33.08 -2.93 -2.53
N ILE A 2 -32.06 -3.41 -1.82
CA ILE A 2 -31.57 -2.82 -0.57
C ILE A 2 -30.20 -2.21 -0.89
N VAL A 3 -29.94 -0.99 -0.42
CA VAL A 3 -28.62 -0.35 -0.54
C VAL A 3 -28.16 -0.01 0.86
N LEU A 4 -26.97 -0.49 1.23
CA LEU A 4 -26.30 -0.16 2.48
C LEU A 4 -25.00 0.57 2.19
N SER A 5 -24.68 1.54 3.05
CA SER A 5 -23.48 2.35 2.90
C SER A 5 -22.66 2.36 4.19
N ARG A 6 -21.33 2.33 4.04
CA ARG A 6 -20.36 2.56 5.10
C ARG A 6 -19.28 3.49 4.57
N PHE A 7 -18.94 4.49 5.35
CA PHE A 7 -17.81 5.34 5.05
C PHE A 7 -16.58 4.91 5.85
N SER A 8 -15.44 5.32 5.38
CA SER A 8 -14.14 5.03 5.96
C SER A 8 -13.22 6.22 5.67
N GLY A 9 -12.15 6.42 6.41
CA GLY A 9 -11.34 7.61 6.22
C GLY A 9 -10.01 7.60 6.95
N GLU A 10 -9.23 8.61 6.67
CA GLU A 10 -7.93 8.88 7.25
C GLU A 10 -8.05 9.45 8.67
N GLY A 11 -7.11 9.07 9.54
CA GLY A 11 -6.96 9.59 10.91
C GLY A 11 -7.87 8.93 11.94
N TRP A 12 -8.58 7.85 11.59
CA TRP A 12 -9.44 7.08 12.50
C TRP A 12 -9.67 5.67 11.97
N ASP A 13 -9.92 4.74 12.88
CA ASP A 13 -10.30 3.37 12.56
C ASP A 13 -11.80 3.14 12.72
N ARG A 14 -12.34 2.22 11.95
CA ARG A 14 -13.72 1.75 12.03
C ARG A 14 -13.93 0.96 13.32
N SER A 15 -15.18 0.80 13.75
CA SER A 15 -15.53 0.11 14.98
C SER A 15 -16.42 -1.11 14.73
N SER A 16 -16.24 -2.13 15.56
CA SER A 16 -17.12 -3.31 15.64
C SER A 16 -17.83 -3.43 16.99
N ILE A 17 -17.68 -2.43 17.86
CA ILE A 17 -18.24 -2.41 19.21
C ILE A 17 -19.16 -1.21 19.39
N GLU A 18 -20.02 -1.28 20.45
CA GLU A 18 -20.93 -0.22 20.84
C GLU A 18 -20.17 1.08 21.15
N TYR A 19 -20.66 2.20 20.60
CA TYR A 19 -20.13 3.52 20.87
C TYR A 19 -20.47 3.97 22.29
N ASN A 20 -19.46 4.18 23.12
CA ASN A 20 -19.62 4.57 24.53
C ASN A 20 -19.79 6.08 24.74
N GLY A 21 -19.83 6.87 23.67
CA GLY A 21 -19.94 8.34 23.76
C GLY A 21 -18.61 9.06 24.02
N GLU A 22 -17.53 8.33 24.18
CA GLU A 22 -16.21 8.90 24.40
C GLU A 22 -15.48 9.14 23.08
N TYR A 23 -14.78 10.24 23.00
CA TYR A 23 -13.91 10.60 21.89
C TYR A 23 -12.60 11.15 22.47
N ASN A 24 -11.51 10.51 22.13
CA ASN A 24 -10.18 10.97 22.53
C ASN A 24 -9.48 11.67 21.35
N PRO A 25 -9.39 13.01 21.35
CA PRO A 25 -8.76 13.75 20.27
C PRO A 25 -7.24 13.51 20.16
N TRP A 26 -6.62 12.87 21.16
CA TRP A 26 -5.21 12.50 21.13
C TRP A 26 -4.95 11.17 20.39
N GLU A 27 -5.97 10.32 20.31
CA GLU A 27 -5.90 9.02 19.64
C GLU A 27 -6.32 9.11 18.17
N THR A 28 -7.20 10.06 17.84
CA THR A 28 -7.69 10.27 16.49
C THR A 28 -7.49 11.73 16.06
N GLU A 29 -7.15 11.94 14.81
CA GLU A 29 -6.89 13.28 14.27
C GLU A 29 -8.16 14.00 13.78
N THR A 30 -9.32 13.38 13.95
CA THR A 30 -10.61 13.82 13.41
C THR A 30 -11.77 13.52 14.34
N SER A 31 -12.88 14.24 14.19
CA SER A 31 -14.14 13.96 14.89
C SER A 31 -14.97 12.83 14.25
N MET A 32 -14.46 12.17 13.21
CA MET A 32 -15.20 11.13 12.49
C MET A 32 -15.59 9.92 13.33
N PRO A 33 -14.80 9.45 14.32
CA PRO A 33 -15.24 8.37 15.21
C PRO A 33 -16.53 8.70 15.98
N LYS A 34 -16.68 9.95 16.42
CA LYS A 34 -17.92 10.41 17.06
C LYS A 34 -19.10 10.38 16.09
N ILE A 35 -18.91 10.92 14.88
CA ILE A 35 -19.94 10.93 13.83
C ILE A 35 -20.33 9.50 13.45
N SER A 36 -19.33 8.62 13.26
CA SER A 36 -19.56 7.21 12.97
C SER A 36 -20.34 6.52 14.10
N GLY A 37 -19.96 6.73 15.35
CA GLY A 37 -20.63 6.16 16.51
C GLY A 37 -22.07 6.66 16.71
N GLU A 38 -22.36 7.93 16.36
CA GLU A 38 -23.73 8.46 16.38
C GLU A 38 -24.62 7.83 15.27
N ILE A 39 -24.05 7.50 14.10
CA ILE A 39 -24.76 6.86 12.98
C ILE A 39 -24.84 5.34 13.18
N PHE A 40 -23.78 4.73 13.67
CA PHE A 40 -23.63 3.28 13.86
C PHE A 40 -23.33 2.98 15.35
N PRO A 41 -24.33 3.07 16.22
CA PRO A 41 -24.09 2.99 17.67
C PRO A 41 -23.55 1.62 18.13
N ASP A 42 -23.82 0.55 17.40
CA ASP A 42 -23.30 -0.79 17.67
C ASP A 42 -22.01 -1.12 16.85
N GLY A 43 -21.37 -0.10 16.28
CA GLY A 43 -20.24 -0.20 15.33
C GLY A 43 -20.70 -0.34 13.88
N ASP A 44 -19.81 -0.06 12.93
CA ASP A 44 -20.13 0.02 11.51
C ASP A 44 -19.79 -1.28 10.73
N PHE A 45 -19.19 -2.26 11.39
CA PHE A 45 -18.89 -3.56 10.77
C PHE A 45 -20.16 -4.42 10.60
N TYR A 46 -21.07 -4.39 11.56
CA TYR A 46 -22.33 -5.15 11.54
C TYR A 46 -23.53 -4.30 11.09
N LEU A 47 -24.66 -4.96 10.84
CA LEU A 47 -25.94 -4.28 10.61
C LEU A 47 -26.39 -3.57 11.88
N THR A 48 -26.91 -2.34 11.74
CA THR A 48 -27.61 -1.67 12.84
C THR A 48 -28.96 -2.33 13.11
N LYS A 49 -29.57 -2.00 14.25
CA LYS A 49 -30.94 -2.46 14.60
C LYS A 49 -31.95 -1.99 13.57
N GLU A 50 -31.79 -0.75 13.09
CA GLU A 50 -32.68 -0.13 12.10
C GLU A 50 -32.54 -0.80 10.73
N GLU A 51 -31.30 -1.06 10.30
CA GLU A 51 -31.02 -1.79 9.05
C GLU A 51 -31.60 -3.21 9.11
N SER A 52 -31.39 -3.91 10.22
CA SER A 52 -31.96 -5.26 10.44
C SER A 52 -33.49 -5.26 10.39
N ALA A 53 -34.12 -4.26 11.03
CA ALA A 53 -35.58 -4.09 10.99
C ALA A 53 -36.08 -3.76 9.58
N MET A 54 -35.39 -2.89 8.85
CA MET A 54 -35.71 -2.56 7.46
C MET A 54 -35.62 -3.81 6.57
N ILE A 55 -34.54 -4.58 6.67
CA ILE A 55 -34.35 -5.82 5.91
C ILE A 55 -35.48 -6.80 6.20
N ALA A 56 -35.84 -6.98 7.49
CA ALA A 56 -36.92 -7.85 7.90
C ALA A 56 -38.28 -7.42 7.30
N GLN A 57 -38.57 -6.11 7.22
CA GLN A 57 -39.78 -5.59 6.57
C GLN A 57 -39.77 -5.84 5.05
N VAL A 58 -38.65 -5.59 4.38
CA VAL A 58 -38.50 -5.85 2.95
C VAL A 58 -38.75 -7.32 2.64
N LYS A 59 -38.25 -8.23 3.45
CA LYS A 59 -38.44 -9.69 3.31
C LYS A 59 -39.89 -10.14 3.47
N GLN A 60 -40.72 -9.41 4.20
CA GLN A 60 -42.16 -9.70 4.32
C GLN A 60 -42.93 -9.42 3.02
N HIS A 61 -42.41 -8.51 2.18
CA HIS A 61 -43.10 -8.03 0.99
C HIS A 61 -42.51 -8.53 -0.33
N PHE A 62 -41.24 -8.98 -0.32
CA PHE A 62 -40.54 -9.37 -1.54
C PHE A 62 -39.86 -10.72 -1.39
N SER A 63 -40.06 -11.61 -2.36
CA SER A 63 -39.47 -12.95 -2.40
C SER A 63 -38.07 -12.99 -3.06
N ARG A 64 -37.69 -11.93 -3.77
CA ARG A 64 -36.37 -11.77 -4.41
C ARG A 64 -35.81 -10.40 -4.09
N ILE A 65 -34.65 -10.39 -3.49
CA ILE A 65 -33.99 -9.18 -3.01
C ILE A 65 -32.61 -9.09 -3.63
N ALA A 66 -32.29 -7.94 -4.22
CA ALA A 66 -30.93 -7.59 -4.61
C ALA A 66 -30.35 -6.64 -3.55
N VAL A 67 -29.11 -6.87 -3.15
CA VAL A 67 -28.37 -6.03 -2.21
C VAL A 67 -27.23 -5.31 -2.94
N VAL A 68 -27.05 -4.02 -2.66
CA VAL A 68 -25.90 -3.23 -3.10
C VAL A 68 -25.18 -2.67 -1.88
N LEU A 69 -23.89 -2.96 -1.79
CA LEU A 69 -23.02 -2.49 -0.72
C LEU A 69 -22.10 -1.38 -1.26
N ASN A 70 -22.38 -0.13 -0.85
CA ASN A 70 -21.54 1.03 -1.13
C ASN A 70 -20.65 1.29 0.11
N ILE A 71 -19.51 0.63 0.17
CA ILE A 71 -18.69 0.51 1.37
C ILE A 71 -17.23 0.91 1.12
N GLY A 72 -16.57 1.50 2.12
CA GLY A 72 -15.15 1.83 2.09
C GLY A 72 -14.24 0.75 2.68
N GLY A 73 -14.77 -0.37 3.16
CA GLY A 73 -14.04 -1.49 3.72
C GLY A 73 -14.95 -2.68 3.96
N ILE A 74 -14.39 -3.81 4.37
CA ILE A 74 -15.11 -5.06 4.62
C ILE A 74 -16.14 -4.87 5.74
N ILE A 75 -17.34 -5.44 5.56
CA ILE A 75 -18.40 -5.52 6.58
C ILE A 75 -18.89 -6.97 6.70
N ASP A 76 -19.66 -7.26 7.75
CA ASP A 76 -20.35 -8.54 7.84
C ASP A 76 -21.29 -8.76 6.64
N THR A 77 -21.10 -9.88 5.98
CA THR A 77 -21.92 -10.34 4.84
C THR A 77 -22.58 -11.69 5.11
N SER A 78 -22.52 -12.19 6.33
CA SER A 78 -23.10 -13.48 6.73
C SER A 78 -24.61 -13.50 6.55
N TRP A 79 -25.30 -12.37 6.80
CA TRP A 79 -26.72 -12.19 6.59
C TRP A 79 -27.14 -12.25 5.11
N ILE A 80 -26.23 -11.95 4.18
CA ILE A 80 -26.45 -12.12 2.73
C ILE A 80 -26.30 -13.58 2.35
N LYS A 81 -25.17 -14.20 2.76
CA LYS A 81 -24.82 -15.56 2.37
C LYS A 81 -25.82 -16.61 2.84
N ASN A 82 -26.41 -16.41 4.02
CA ASN A 82 -27.27 -17.39 4.68
C ASN A 82 -28.78 -17.14 4.44
N ASP A 83 -29.13 -16.29 3.47
CA ASP A 83 -30.52 -15.87 3.23
C ASP A 83 -30.98 -16.15 1.78
N ASP A 84 -31.82 -17.19 1.62
CA ASP A 84 -32.33 -17.62 0.32
C ASP A 84 -33.22 -16.57 -0.39
N GLN A 85 -33.75 -15.56 0.32
CA GLN A 85 -34.51 -14.47 -0.29
C GLN A 85 -33.61 -13.41 -0.93
N ILE A 86 -32.32 -13.37 -0.55
CA ILE A 86 -31.34 -12.50 -1.19
C ILE A 86 -30.77 -13.21 -2.41
N SER A 87 -31.34 -12.90 -3.56
CA SER A 87 -31.03 -13.58 -4.83
C SER A 87 -29.74 -13.06 -5.50
N SER A 88 -29.28 -11.87 -5.12
CA SER A 88 -28.03 -11.29 -5.65
C SER A 88 -27.47 -10.23 -4.71
N ALA A 89 -26.14 -10.08 -4.72
CA ALA A 89 -25.44 -9.01 -4.02
C ALA A 89 -24.34 -8.43 -4.90
N LEU A 90 -24.21 -7.11 -4.88
CA LEU A 90 -23.17 -6.36 -5.56
C LEU A 90 -22.40 -5.52 -4.54
N ILE A 91 -21.08 -5.73 -4.46
CA ILE A 91 -20.19 -4.84 -3.72
C ILE A 91 -19.75 -3.76 -4.70
N ALA A 92 -20.33 -2.57 -4.56
CA ALA A 92 -20.05 -1.42 -5.42
C ALA A 92 -18.84 -0.62 -4.95
N TRP A 93 -18.35 -0.88 -3.73
CA TRP A 93 -17.31 -0.10 -3.08
C TRP A 93 -17.60 1.41 -3.16
N GLN A 94 -16.58 2.26 -3.29
CA GLN A 94 -16.69 3.70 -3.54
C GLN A 94 -16.34 3.95 -5.01
N GLY A 95 -17.36 4.07 -5.85
CA GLY A 95 -17.25 3.98 -7.31
C GLY A 95 -16.78 5.26 -8.04
N GLY A 96 -16.49 6.36 -7.33
CA GLY A 96 -16.16 7.63 -7.97
C GLY A 96 -17.37 8.30 -8.61
N MET A 97 -17.13 9.27 -9.52
CA MET A 97 -18.19 10.11 -10.08
C MET A 97 -19.23 9.34 -10.92
N ASP A 98 -18.84 8.29 -11.63
CA ASP A 98 -19.72 7.45 -12.45
C ASP A 98 -20.17 6.17 -11.75
N GLY A 99 -19.88 5.99 -10.47
CA GLY A 99 -20.16 4.78 -9.71
C GLY A 99 -21.64 4.39 -9.69
N GLY A 100 -22.55 5.37 -9.61
CA GLY A 100 -23.99 5.16 -9.66
C GLY A 100 -24.46 4.65 -11.02
N LEU A 101 -23.94 5.21 -12.12
CA LEU A 101 -24.26 4.79 -13.47
C LEU A 101 -23.76 3.37 -13.74
N ALA A 102 -22.51 3.09 -13.38
CA ALA A 102 -21.90 1.76 -13.52
C ALA A 102 -22.68 0.70 -12.74
N THR A 103 -23.09 1.00 -11.51
CA THR A 103 -23.94 0.13 -10.68
C THR A 103 -25.28 -0.15 -11.35
N ALA A 104 -25.95 0.88 -11.90
CA ALA A 104 -27.23 0.72 -12.59
C ALA A 104 -27.08 -0.15 -13.86
N GLU A 105 -26.02 0.04 -14.65
CA GLU A 105 -25.76 -0.76 -15.86
C GLU A 105 -25.51 -2.25 -15.54
N LEU A 106 -24.82 -2.54 -14.43
CA LEU A 106 -24.65 -3.91 -13.93
C LEU A 106 -26.01 -4.51 -13.51
N LEU A 107 -26.78 -3.81 -12.67
CA LEU A 107 -28.06 -4.28 -12.16
C LEU A 107 -29.11 -4.51 -13.28
N CYS A 108 -29.06 -3.72 -14.35
CA CYS A 108 -29.92 -3.89 -15.51
C CYS A 108 -29.43 -4.95 -16.50
N GLY A 109 -28.29 -5.61 -16.24
CA GLY A 109 -27.72 -6.62 -17.13
C GLY A 109 -27.14 -6.06 -18.43
N LYS A 110 -26.90 -4.75 -18.50
CA LYS A 110 -26.28 -4.11 -19.67
C LYS A 110 -24.82 -4.46 -19.81
N ILE A 111 -24.14 -4.64 -18.67
CA ILE A 111 -22.74 -5.04 -18.55
C ILE A 111 -22.67 -6.28 -17.64
N SER A 112 -21.91 -7.29 -18.04
CA SER A 112 -21.64 -8.46 -17.22
C SER A 112 -20.52 -8.14 -16.21
N PRO A 113 -20.74 -8.37 -14.89
CA PRO A 113 -19.71 -8.16 -13.88
C PRO A 113 -18.53 -9.10 -14.11
N SER A 114 -17.33 -8.62 -13.81
CA SER A 114 -16.09 -9.38 -13.92
C SER A 114 -15.06 -9.05 -12.82
N GLY A 115 -15.53 -8.36 -11.78
CA GLY A 115 -14.73 -8.05 -10.59
C GLY A 115 -14.54 -9.29 -9.73
N LYS A 116 -13.39 -9.35 -9.03
CA LYS A 116 -13.06 -10.38 -8.04
C LYS A 116 -12.66 -9.70 -6.74
N LEU A 117 -13.01 -10.30 -5.60
CA LEU A 117 -12.66 -9.74 -4.29
C LEU A 117 -11.14 -9.68 -4.11
N PRO A 118 -10.60 -8.53 -3.69
CA PRO A 118 -9.19 -8.41 -3.36
C PRO A 118 -8.90 -8.83 -1.91
N ASP A 119 -9.93 -9.24 -1.17
CA ASP A 119 -9.90 -9.56 0.25
C ASP A 119 -10.80 -10.74 0.58
N THR A 120 -10.52 -11.40 1.69
CA THR A 120 -11.36 -12.44 2.28
C THR A 120 -12.42 -11.80 3.17
N PHE A 121 -13.70 -12.14 2.96
CA PHE A 121 -14.82 -11.73 3.81
C PHE A 121 -15.16 -12.84 4.80
N ALA A 122 -14.85 -12.64 6.09
CA ALA A 122 -15.21 -13.55 7.15
C ALA A 122 -16.59 -13.22 7.74
N ALA A 123 -17.15 -14.14 8.52
CA ALA A 123 -18.47 -14.00 9.14
C ALA A 123 -18.48 -13.05 10.34
N SER A 124 -17.34 -12.88 11.00
CA SER A 124 -17.17 -11.97 12.13
C SER A 124 -15.83 -11.26 12.02
N VAL A 125 -15.75 -10.06 12.58
CA VAL A 125 -14.50 -9.34 12.74
C VAL A 125 -13.50 -10.12 13.60
N ASP A 126 -13.99 -10.87 14.59
CA ASP A 126 -13.16 -11.69 15.48
C ASP A 126 -12.57 -12.93 14.79
N ASP A 127 -13.01 -13.24 13.58
CA ASP A 127 -12.44 -14.33 12.78
C ASP A 127 -11.10 -13.95 12.15
N TYR A 128 -10.80 -12.64 12.05
CA TYR A 128 -9.50 -12.19 11.54
C TYR A 128 -8.43 -12.27 12.63
N PRO A 129 -7.28 -12.92 12.35
CA PRO A 129 -6.26 -13.17 13.36
C PRO A 129 -5.68 -11.89 13.98
N SER A 130 -5.73 -10.79 13.25
CA SER A 130 -5.23 -9.49 13.68
C SER A 130 -6.15 -8.74 14.65
N THR A 131 -7.40 -9.16 14.84
CA THR A 131 -8.39 -8.38 15.60
C THR A 131 -8.07 -8.36 17.09
N ALA A 132 -7.56 -9.46 17.65
CA ALA A 132 -7.21 -9.52 19.07
C ALA A 132 -6.16 -8.46 19.45
N ASP A 133 -5.17 -8.25 18.58
CA ASP A 133 -4.07 -7.32 18.82
C ASP A 133 -4.37 -5.89 18.34
N PHE A 134 -5.40 -5.69 17.48
CA PHE A 134 -5.68 -4.43 16.83
C PHE A 134 -6.05 -3.30 17.80
N HIS A 135 -6.79 -3.62 18.86
CA HIS A 135 -7.23 -2.68 19.89
C HIS A 135 -6.58 -2.91 21.26
N GLU A 136 -5.58 -3.80 21.36
CA GLU A 136 -4.92 -4.12 22.63
C GLU A 136 -4.26 -2.89 23.26
N SER A 137 -3.64 -2.04 22.42
CA SER A 137 -2.96 -0.83 22.87
C SER A 137 -3.13 0.31 21.88
N VAL A 138 -3.11 1.56 22.38
CA VAL A 138 -3.01 2.75 21.53
C VAL A 138 -1.57 3.04 21.10
N ASP A 139 -0.58 2.55 21.84
CA ASP A 139 0.84 2.86 21.65
C ASP A 139 1.55 1.85 20.75
N TYR A 140 0.98 0.67 20.55
CA TYR A 140 1.57 -0.35 19.70
C TYR A 140 0.51 -1.30 19.11
N VAL A 141 0.93 -2.05 18.11
CA VAL A 141 0.19 -3.19 17.55
C VAL A 141 1.17 -4.33 17.32
N ASP A 142 0.93 -5.47 17.98
CA ASP A 142 1.69 -6.69 17.77
C ASP A 142 1.13 -7.44 16.55
N TYR A 143 2.00 -7.78 15.59
CA TYR A 143 1.62 -8.50 14.37
C TYR A 143 1.88 -10.00 14.60
N THR A 144 1.15 -10.56 15.59
CA THR A 144 1.38 -11.94 16.04
C THR A 144 0.94 -12.98 15.03
N GLU A 145 0.05 -12.64 14.11
CA GLU A 145 -0.36 -13.50 12.99
C GLU A 145 0.74 -13.73 11.97
N ASP A 146 1.82 -12.95 12.01
CA ASP A 146 2.99 -13.05 11.15
C ASP A 146 2.62 -12.98 9.65
N ILE A 147 2.97 -13.99 8.86
CA ILE A 147 2.66 -14.08 7.43
C ILE A 147 1.22 -14.52 7.12
N TYR A 148 0.45 -14.90 8.15
CA TYR A 148 -0.90 -15.43 8.00
C TYR A 148 -1.94 -14.31 8.00
N VAL A 149 -1.92 -13.47 6.96
CA VAL A 149 -2.86 -12.38 6.73
C VAL A 149 -3.89 -12.77 5.67
N GLY A 150 -5.16 -12.42 5.86
CA GLY A 150 -6.23 -12.67 4.91
C GLY A 150 -6.37 -14.16 4.54
N TYR A 151 -6.48 -14.47 3.24
CA TYR A 151 -6.65 -15.86 2.79
C TYR A 151 -5.48 -16.77 3.21
N ARG A 152 -4.27 -16.25 3.42
CA ARG A 152 -3.14 -17.04 3.93
C ARG A 152 -3.46 -17.65 5.29
N TYR A 153 -4.17 -16.92 6.15
CA TYR A 153 -4.72 -17.44 7.40
C TYR A 153 -5.88 -18.40 7.16
N PHE A 154 -6.91 -17.94 6.46
CA PHE A 154 -8.16 -18.67 6.33
C PHE A 154 -8.02 -20.00 5.56
N GLU A 155 -7.09 -20.12 4.64
CA GLU A 155 -6.85 -21.37 3.90
C GLU A 155 -5.84 -22.31 4.62
N THR A 156 -5.06 -21.79 5.58
CA THR A 156 -4.11 -22.59 6.36
C THR A 156 -4.79 -23.26 7.55
N PHE A 157 -5.69 -22.57 8.23
CA PHE A 157 -6.34 -23.05 9.46
C PHE A 157 -7.75 -23.53 9.15
N GLY A 158 -7.95 -24.87 9.18
CA GLY A 158 -9.19 -25.50 8.74
C GLY A 158 -10.47 -25.05 9.46
N ASP A 159 -10.40 -24.66 10.72
CA ASP A 159 -11.55 -24.10 11.46
C ASP A 159 -11.83 -22.64 11.04
N ALA A 160 -10.81 -21.84 10.74
CA ALA A 160 -10.97 -20.51 10.20
C ALA A 160 -11.62 -20.55 8.80
N ALA A 161 -11.25 -21.53 7.98
CA ALA A 161 -11.81 -21.71 6.64
C ALA A 161 -13.35 -21.83 6.63
N LYS A 162 -13.93 -22.42 7.66
CA LYS A 162 -15.40 -22.58 7.78
C LYS A 162 -16.14 -21.26 8.03
N ARG A 163 -15.44 -20.23 8.49
CA ARG A 163 -16.00 -18.93 8.87
C ARG A 163 -15.93 -17.88 7.75
N VAL A 164 -15.44 -18.27 6.58
CA VAL A 164 -15.37 -17.40 5.41
C VAL A 164 -16.72 -17.34 4.71
N CYS A 165 -17.26 -16.13 4.55
CA CYS A 165 -18.44 -15.86 3.74
C CYS A 165 -18.10 -15.89 2.25
N TYR A 166 -17.10 -15.11 1.85
CA TYR A 166 -16.63 -15.04 0.46
C TYR A 166 -15.09 -15.06 0.45
N PRO A 167 -14.48 -16.01 -0.27
CA PRO A 167 -13.03 -16.18 -0.27
C PRO A 167 -12.34 -15.11 -1.15
N PHE A 168 -11.06 -14.91 -0.92
CA PHE A 168 -10.20 -14.11 -1.79
C PHE A 168 -10.30 -14.54 -3.26
N GLY A 169 -10.37 -13.60 -4.16
CA GLY A 169 -10.50 -13.83 -5.59
C GLY A 169 -11.91 -14.22 -6.06
N PHE A 170 -12.89 -14.36 -5.15
CA PHE A 170 -14.27 -14.70 -5.52
C PHE A 170 -14.97 -13.57 -6.27
N GLY A 171 -15.77 -13.94 -7.26
CA GLY A 171 -16.66 -13.02 -7.98
C GLY A 171 -17.43 -13.75 -9.06
N LEU A 172 -18.72 -13.41 -9.21
CA LEU A 172 -19.63 -14.01 -10.18
C LEU A 172 -19.76 -13.14 -11.43
N SER A 173 -20.21 -13.76 -12.52
CA SER A 173 -20.52 -13.12 -13.80
C SER A 173 -21.94 -13.50 -14.23
N TYR A 174 -22.49 -12.80 -15.23
CA TYR A 174 -23.76 -13.20 -15.86
C TYR A 174 -23.55 -14.26 -16.95
N THR A 175 -22.29 -14.60 -17.24
CA THR A 175 -21.93 -15.69 -18.14
C THR A 175 -21.02 -16.70 -17.43
N GLN A 176 -20.68 -17.79 -18.08
CA GLN A 176 -19.87 -18.86 -17.53
C GLN A 176 -18.60 -19.05 -18.36
N PHE A 177 -17.55 -19.49 -17.72
CA PHE A 177 -16.27 -19.76 -18.38
C PHE A 177 -15.75 -21.16 -18.03
N SER A 178 -15.14 -21.81 -19.00
CA SER A 178 -14.32 -22.98 -18.77
C SER A 178 -12.84 -22.65 -18.87
N LEU A 179 -12.04 -23.21 -17.98
CA LEU A 179 -10.59 -23.09 -17.97
C LEU A 179 -9.99 -24.45 -18.35
N THR A 180 -9.15 -24.47 -19.38
CA THR A 180 -8.46 -25.69 -19.82
C THR A 180 -6.96 -25.41 -19.89
N VAL A 181 -6.19 -26.06 -19.02
CA VAL A 181 -4.72 -25.98 -19.06
C VAL A 181 -4.23 -26.74 -20.29
N GLN A 182 -3.59 -26.03 -21.20
CA GLN A 182 -3.06 -26.60 -22.45
C GLN A 182 -1.67 -27.20 -22.24
N SER A 183 -0.84 -26.52 -21.47
CA SER A 183 0.51 -26.98 -21.13
C SER A 183 1.07 -26.21 -19.94
N VAL A 184 2.05 -26.81 -19.29
CA VAL A 184 2.92 -26.16 -18.32
C VAL A 184 4.35 -26.30 -18.81
N THR A 185 5.11 -25.21 -18.74
CA THR A 185 6.54 -25.21 -19.09
C THR A 185 7.36 -24.68 -17.94
N GLU A 186 8.52 -25.26 -17.76
CA GLU A 186 9.49 -24.87 -16.74
C GLU A 186 10.76 -24.37 -17.41
N THR A 187 11.29 -23.24 -16.91
CA THR A 187 12.63 -22.74 -17.23
C THR A 187 13.49 -22.71 -15.98
N ALA A 188 14.75 -22.32 -16.09
CA ALA A 188 15.59 -22.12 -14.91
C ALA A 188 15.00 -21.06 -13.96
N GLN A 189 14.30 -20.04 -14.47
CA GLN A 189 13.83 -18.88 -13.72
C GLN A 189 12.33 -18.89 -13.40
N ALA A 190 11.51 -19.57 -14.21
CA ALA A 190 10.05 -19.42 -14.12
C ALA A 190 9.29 -20.69 -14.51
N ILE A 191 8.07 -20.77 -14.01
CA ILE A 191 7.04 -21.75 -14.39
C ILE A 191 5.94 -20.97 -15.11
N ARG A 192 5.52 -21.47 -16.29
CA ARG A 192 4.47 -20.88 -17.12
C ARG A 192 3.35 -21.88 -17.34
N ALA A 193 2.13 -21.49 -17.00
CA ALA A 193 0.91 -22.22 -17.35
C ALA A 193 0.21 -21.51 -18.53
N PHE A 194 -0.14 -22.27 -19.55
CA PHE A 194 -0.91 -21.81 -20.70
C PHE A 194 -2.35 -22.29 -20.54
N VAL A 195 -3.27 -21.35 -20.33
CA VAL A 195 -4.67 -21.65 -19.99
C VAL A 195 -5.59 -21.09 -21.06
N LEU A 196 -6.34 -21.97 -21.72
CA LEU A 196 -7.41 -21.59 -22.64
C LEU A 196 -8.66 -21.30 -21.83
N VAL A 197 -9.13 -20.07 -21.92
CA VAL A 197 -10.39 -19.62 -21.31
C VAL A 197 -11.45 -19.52 -22.38
N THR A 198 -12.55 -20.23 -22.23
CA THR A 198 -13.68 -20.21 -23.16
C THR A 198 -14.92 -19.69 -22.48
N ASN A 199 -15.59 -18.71 -23.07
CA ASN A 199 -16.92 -18.30 -22.61
C ASN A 199 -17.95 -19.35 -23.03
N THR A 200 -18.48 -20.10 -22.07
CA THR A 200 -19.43 -21.19 -22.30
C THR A 200 -20.88 -20.80 -22.04
N GLY A 201 -21.12 -19.56 -21.59
CA GLY A 201 -22.47 -19.03 -21.32
C GLY A 201 -23.01 -18.20 -22.47
N ASP A 202 -24.15 -17.55 -22.22
CA ASP A 202 -24.96 -16.88 -23.25
C ASP A 202 -24.67 -15.38 -23.40
N TYR A 203 -23.86 -14.79 -22.51
CA TYR A 203 -23.55 -13.35 -22.50
C TYR A 203 -22.07 -13.09 -22.70
N SER A 204 -21.73 -11.96 -23.28
CA SER A 204 -20.34 -11.52 -23.33
C SER A 204 -19.82 -11.16 -21.94
N GLY A 205 -18.57 -11.51 -21.65
CA GLY A 205 -17.96 -11.25 -20.34
C GLY A 205 -16.45 -11.37 -20.34
N LYS A 206 -15.87 -11.15 -19.17
CA LYS A 206 -14.43 -11.31 -18.89
C LYS A 206 -14.25 -12.21 -17.69
N GLU A 207 -13.14 -12.96 -17.66
CA GLU A 207 -12.77 -13.78 -16.51
C GLU A 207 -11.36 -13.46 -16.04
N VAL A 208 -11.10 -13.65 -14.73
CA VAL A 208 -9.78 -13.56 -14.11
C VAL A 208 -9.30 -14.97 -13.80
N VAL A 209 -8.23 -15.38 -14.43
CA VAL A 209 -7.54 -16.63 -14.10
C VAL A 209 -6.47 -16.34 -13.06
N GLN A 210 -6.48 -17.11 -11.99
CA GLN A 210 -5.59 -17.00 -10.85
C GLN A 210 -4.75 -18.27 -10.73
N MET A 211 -3.45 -18.11 -10.53
CA MET A 211 -2.51 -19.19 -10.30
C MET A 211 -2.00 -19.11 -8.87
N TYR A 212 -2.10 -20.22 -8.16
CA TYR A 212 -1.64 -20.35 -6.78
C TYR A 212 -0.60 -21.45 -6.68
N TYR A 213 0.20 -21.44 -5.62
CA TYR A 213 1.08 -22.52 -5.26
C TYR A 213 0.95 -22.89 -3.79
N SER A 214 1.31 -24.14 -3.48
CA SER A 214 1.56 -24.64 -2.13
C SER A 214 3.01 -25.06 -2.05
N ALA A 215 3.75 -24.46 -1.14
CA ALA A 215 5.13 -24.81 -0.87
C ALA A 215 5.22 -25.95 0.17
N PRO A 216 6.32 -26.71 0.23
CA PRO A 216 6.50 -27.75 1.24
C PRO A 216 6.52 -27.16 2.65
N GLN A 217 5.85 -27.82 3.59
CA GLN A 217 5.83 -27.47 5.01
C GLN A 217 7.11 -27.93 5.69
N GLY A 218 8.18 -27.16 5.49
CA GLY A 218 9.50 -27.42 6.06
C GLY A 218 9.73 -26.75 7.41
N LEU A 219 10.97 -26.36 7.68
CA LEU A 219 11.34 -25.69 8.93
C LEU A 219 10.75 -24.28 9.06
N LEU A 220 10.57 -23.59 7.91
CA LEU A 220 10.05 -22.21 7.91
C LEU A 220 8.52 -22.16 8.02
N GLN A 221 7.83 -23.26 7.78
CA GLN A 221 6.37 -23.34 7.71
C GLN A 221 5.76 -22.24 6.82
N LYS A 222 4.71 -22.53 6.11
CA LYS A 222 4.19 -21.63 5.08
C LYS A 222 2.67 -21.64 5.05
N PRO A 223 2.03 -20.62 4.46
CA PRO A 223 0.61 -20.69 4.16
C PRO A 223 0.29 -21.91 3.28
N ALA A 224 -0.89 -22.47 3.47
CA ALA A 224 -1.32 -23.63 2.66
C ALA A 224 -1.39 -23.29 1.17
N ARG A 225 -1.61 -22.01 0.84
CA ARG A 225 -1.71 -21.55 -0.55
C ARG A 225 -1.35 -20.07 -0.65
N GLU A 226 -0.65 -19.71 -1.75
CA GLU A 226 -0.28 -18.33 -2.05
C GLU A 226 -0.52 -18.00 -3.52
N LEU A 227 -1.01 -16.79 -3.81
CA LEU A 227 -1.16 -16.27 -5.17
C LEU A 227 0.22 -16.05 -5.79
N SER A 228 0.43 -16.59 -7.00
CA SER A 228 1.71 -16.46 -7.71
C SER A 228 1.61 -15.75 -9.05
N ALA A 229 0.44 -15.78 -9.69
CA ALA A 229 0.17 -15.04 -10.91
C ALA A 229 -1.33 -14.88 -11.13
N PHE A 230 -1.72 -13.88 -11.89
CA PHE A 230 -3.09 -13.71 -12.38
C PHE A 230 -3.11 -13.04 -13.76
N CYS A 231 -4.19 -13.29 -14.50
CA CYS A 231 -4.39 -12.65 -15.80
C CYS A 231 -5.89 -12.54 -16.08
N LYS A 232 -6.31 -11.40 -16.65
CA LYS A 232 -7.71 -11.16 -17.04
C LYS A 232 -7.87 -11.27 -18.55
N THR A 233 -8.96 -11.91 -19.01
CA THR A 233 -9.29 -11.97 -20.44
C THR A 233 -9.72 -10.60 -20.97
N ARG A 234 -9.60 -10.42 -22.29
CA ARG A 234 -10.46 -9.45 -22.97
C ARG A 234 -11.94 -9.85 -22.83
N THR A 235 -12.85 -9.01 -23.30
CA THR A 235 -14.25 -9.42 -23.41
C THR A 235 -14.35 -10.57 -24.42
N LEU A 236 -14.93 -11.69 -23.99
CA LEU A 236 -15.20 -12.88 -24.82
C LEU A 236 -16.69 -12.95 -25.12
N LEU A 237 -17.05 -13.09 -26.39
CA LEU A 237 -18.40 -13.41 -26.83
C LEU A 237 -18.76 -14.86 -26.49
N PRO A 238 -20.04 -15.25 -26.45
CA PRO A 238 -20.45 -16.65 -26.32
C PRO A 238 -19.73 -17.57 -27.29
N GLY A 239 -19.11 -18.65 -26.78
CA GLY A 239 -18.30 -19.59 -27.54
C GLY A 239 -16.88 -19.14 -27.89
N GLU A 240 -16.53 -17.88 -27.60
CA GLU A 240 -15.18 -17.36 -27.89
C GLU A 240 -14.16 -17.78 -26.86
N SER A 241 -12.92 -17.98 -27.28
CA SER A 241 -11.81 -18.40 -26.42
C SER A 241 -10.63 -17.45 -26.50
N GLN A 242 -9.82 -17.43 -25.44
CA GLN A 242 -8.54 -16.75 -25.37
C GLN A 242 -7.53 -17.61 -24.64
N LEU A 243 -6.34 -17.72 -25.18
CA LEU A 243 -5.21 -18.34 -24.49
C LEU A 243 -4.53 -17.28 -23.60
N LEU A 244 -4.40 -17.57 -22.32
CA LEU A 244 -3.67 -16.77 -21.34
C LEU A 244 -2.38 -17.47 -20.93
N THR A 245 -1.35 -16.70 -20.62
CA THR A 245 -0.10 -17.18 -20.04
C THR A 245 0.02 -16.61 -18.63
N LEU A 246 0.11 -17.49 -17.65
CA LEU A 246 0.41 -17.14 -16.26
C LEU A 246 1.84 -17.57 -15.97
N GLU A 247 2.63 -16.64 -15.46
CA GLU A 247 4.05 -16.87 -15.17
C GLU A 247 4.35 -16.61 -13.70
N THR A 248 4.99 -17.58 -13.05
CA THR A 248 5.51 -17.49 -11.69
C THR A 248 7.02 -17.56 -11.72
N ALA A 249 7.70 -16.51 -11.28
CA ALA A 249 9.14 -16.55 -11.07
C ALA A 249 9.45 -17.48 -9.89
N LYS A 250 10.41 -18.41 -10.05
CA LYS A 250 10.74 -19.38 -8.98
C LYS A 250 11.18 -18.68 -7.70
N ASN A 251 12.01 -17.64 -7.82
CA ASN A 251 12.52 -16.89 -6.69
C ASN A 251 11.43 -16.18 -5.88
N SER A 252 10.28 -15.84 -6.51
CA SER A 252 9.16 -15.19 -5.79
C SER A 252 8.45 -16.12 -4.80
N MET A 253 8.69 -17.42 -4.87
CA MET A 253 8.15 -18.42 -3.93
C MET A 253 9.06 -18.68 -2.71
N ALA A 254 10.19 -17.98 -2.62
CA ALA A 254 11.12 -18.12 -1.52
C ALA A 254 10.59 -17.50 -0.24
N SER A 255 10.83 -18.16 0.89
CA SER A 255 10.53 -17.65 2.23
C SER A 255 11.76 -17.06 2.89
N TYR A 256 11.58 -16.05 3.70
CA TYR A 256 12.67 -15.39 4.43
C TYR A 256 12.94 -16.06 5.78
N ASP A 257 14.18 -16.51 5.99
CA ASP A 257 14.65 -17.12 7.23
C ASP A 257 15.31 -16.07 8.15
N ASP A 258 14.51 -15.38 8.93
CA ASP A 258 14.95 -14.36 9.86
C ASP A 258 15.67 -14.95 11.09
N LEU A 259 15.36 -16.18 11.49
CA LEU A 259 15.91 -16.81 12.69
C LEU A 259 17.12 -17.70 12.43
N GLY A 260 17.41 -18.05 11.18
CA GLY A 260 18.52 -18.94 10.83
C GLY A 260 18.22 -20.42 11.08
N LYS A 261 16.99 -20.84 10.82
CA LYS A 261 16.62 -22.27 10.87
C LYS A 261 17.33 -23.08 9.79
N ILE A 262 17.67 -22.45 8.67
CA ILE A 262 18.40 -23.02 7.54
C ILE A 262 19.59 -22.11 7.22
N PHE A 263 19.35 -20.88 6.76
CA PHE A 263 20.36 -19.85 6.51
C PHE A 263 19.83 -18.49 7.00
N LYS A 264 20.43 -17.98 8.07
CA LYS A 264 19.96 -16.72 8.70
C LYS A 264 19.97 -15.55 7.71
N SER A 265 18.92 -14.75 7.76
CA SER A 265 18.73 -13.53 6.98
C SER A 265 18.81 -13.77 5.47
N SER A 266 18.11 -14.79 4.98
CA SER A 266 18.14 -15.13 3.56
C SER A 266 16.77 -15.59 3.04
N TYR A 267 16.57 -15.40 1.73
CA TYR A 267 15.44 -16.00 1.02
C TYR A 267 15.81 -17.42 0.57
N ILE A 268 14.93 -18.37 0.87
CA ILE A 268 15.18 -19.80 0.68
C ILE A 268 13.97 -20.46 0.02
N LEU A 269 14.23 -21.27 -1.00
CA LEU A 269 13.30 -22.30 -1.45
C LEU A 269 13.65 -23.61 -0.71
N GLU A 270 12.78 -24.05 0.18
CA GLU A 270 13.02 -25.30 0.90
C GLU A 270 12.83 -26.51 -0.02
N LYS A 271 13.59 -27.57 0.24
CA LYS A 271 13.45 -28.86 -0.44
C LYS A 271 12.05 -29.43 -0.25
N GLY A 272 11.55 -30.11 -1.27
CA GLY A 272 10.24 -30.74 -1.30
C GLY A 272 9.46 -30.39 -2.55
N ASP A 273 8.18 -30.71 -2.54
CA ASP A 273 7.28 -30.58 -3.67
C ASP A 273 6.49 -29.27 -3.60
N TYR A 274 6.54 -28.51 -4.68
CA TYR A 274 5.75 -27.32 -4.91
C TYR A 274 4.61 -27.65 -5.87
N HIS A 275 3.38 -27.56 -5.39
CA HIS A 275 2.18 -27.84 -6.16
C HIS A 275 1.55 -26.56 -6.66
N PHE A 276 1.00 -26.59 -7.88
CA PHE A 276 0.39 -25.42 -8.49
C PHE A 276 -1.09 -25.66 -8.80
N TYR A 277 -1.85 -24.58 -8.78
CA TYR A 277 -3.30 -24.61 -8.95
C TYR A 277 -3.73 -23.48 -9.89
N ILE A 278 -4.71 -23.73 -10.72
CA ILE A 278 -5.36 -22.74 -11.59
C ILE A 278 -6.85 -22.68 -11.28
N GLY A 279 -7.38 -21.48 -11.20
CA GLY A 279 -8.81 -21.29 -10.97
C GLY A 279 -9.27 -19.85 -11.04
N THR A 280 -10.46 -19.58 -10.46
CA THR A 280 -11.12 -18.28 -10.48
C THR A 280 -11.23 -17.62 -9.10
N SER A 281 -10.81 -18.33 -8.05
CA SER A 281 -10.64 -17.84 -6.68
C SER A 281 -9.68 -18.73 -5.93
N VAL A 282 -9.27 -18.38 -4.70
CA VAL A 282 -8.39 -19.21 -3.89
C VAL A 282 -9.00 -20.60 -3.55
N ARG A 283 -10.34 -20.74 -3.61
CA ARG A 283 -11.05 -22.02 -3.35
C ARG A 283 -11.55 -22.73 -4.59
N ASP A 284 -11.86 -21.97 -5.64
CA ASP A 284 -12.28 -22.53 -6.93
C ASP A 284 -11.04 -22.73 -7.81
N VAL A 285 -10.29 -23.79 -7.50
CA VAL A 285 -9.03 -24.12 -8.16
C VAL A 285 -8.92 -25.61 -8.46
N THR A 286 -8.22 -25.91 -9.55
CA THR A 286 -7.83 -27.27 -9.95
C THR A 286 -6.30 -27.39 -9.87
N ALA A 287 -5.81 -28.46 -9.27
CA ALA A 287 -4.38 -28.74 -9.24
C ALA A 287 -3.85 -29.00 -10.66
N LEU A 288 -2.68 -28.47 -10.95
CA LEU A 288 -1.96 -28.77 -12.20
C LEU A 288 -1.37 -30.18 -12.12
N ASP A 289 -1.36 -30.86 -13.25
CA ASP A 289 -0.60 -32.11 -13.41
C ASP A 289 0.89 -31.79 -13.64
N TYR A 290 1.44 -31.02 -12.71
CA TYR A 290 2.83 -30.57 -12.68
C TYR A 290 3.25 -30.26 -11.24
N VAL A 291 4.41 -30.77 -10.86
CA VAL A 291 5.02 -30.53 -9.55
C VAL A 291 6.47 -30.12 -9.75
N MET A 292 6.88 -29.03 -9.14
CA MET A 292 8.29 -28.66 -9.06
C MET A 292 8.89 -29.30 -7.80
N THR A 293 9.86 -30.19 -7.97
CA THR A 293 10.54 -30.86 -6.85
C THR A 293 11.95 -30.33 -6.67
N LEU A 294 12.28 -29.89 -5.45
CA LEU A 294 13.63 -29.54 -5.04
C LEU A 294 14.21 -30.63 -4.12
N ASN A 295 15.35 -31.18 -4.46
CA ASN A 295 16.00 -32.22 -3.68
C ASN A 295 16.81 -31.68 -2.49
N THR A 296 17.17 -30.39 -2.53
CA THR A 296 17.92 -29.67 -1.49
C THR A 296 17.35 -28.29 -1.31
N ASP A 297 17.55 -27.71 -0.13
CA ASP A 297 17.25 -26.31 0.11
C ASP A 297 18.11 -25.43 -0.82
N LEU A 298 17.48 -24.44 -1.45
CA LEU A 298 18.13 -23.53 -2.39
C LEU A 298 18.18 -22.12 -1.78
N LEU A 299 19.40 -21.64 -1.54
CA LEU A 299 19.64 -20.25 -1.18
C LEU A 299 19.37 -19.37 -2.41
N VAL A 300 18.33 -18.54 -2.35
CA VAL A 300 17.96 -17.62 -3.42
C VAL A 300 18.73 -16.31 -3.30
N GLU A 301 18.74 -15.75 -2.09
CA GLU A 301 19.41 -14.47 -1.82
C GLU A 301 19.89 -14.43 -0.37
N GLN A 302 21.16 -14.06 -0.15
CA GLN A 302 21.70 -13.83 1.17
C GLN A 302 21.69 -12.34 1.48
N LEU A 303 21.02 -11.96 2.55
CA LEU A 303 20.92 -10.59 3.04
C LEU A 303 21.53 -10.45 4.43
N SER A 304 21.30 -9.32 5.08
CA SER A 304 21.57 -9.10 6.49
C SER A 304 20.29 -8.79 7.25
N SER A 305 20.25 -9.07 8.55
CA SER A 305 19.07 -8.72 9.36
C SER A 305 18.89 -7.22 9.44
N LYS A 306 17.69 -6.76 9.09
CA LYS A 306 17.28 -5.36 9.06
C LYS A 306 15.94 -5.19 9.75
N ALA A 307 15.78 -4.12 10.52
CA ALA A 307 14.52 -3.77 11.19
C ALA A 307 13.86 -4.92 11.98
N ALA A 308 14.66 -5.86 12.52
CA ALA A 308 14.15 -6.98 13.30
C ALA A 308 13.43 -6.50 14.58
N PRO A 309 12.47 -7.27 15.12
CA PRO A 309 11.66 -6.85 16.24
C PRO A 309 12.48 -6.60 17.52
N THR A 310 12.08 -5.57 18.26
CA THR A 310 12.63 -5.23 19.57
C THR A 310 11.71 -5.65 20.71
N SER A 311 10.41 -5.79 20.46
CA SER A 311 9.39 -6.00 21.48
C SER A 311 8.37 -7.08 21.13
N LEU A 312 8.22 -7.49 19.88
CA LEU A 312 7.34 -8.59 19.49
C LEU A 312 7.89 -9.90 20.06
N LYS A 313 7.12 -10.58 20.91
CA LYS A 313 7.58 -11.74 21.67
C LYS A 313 7.39 -13.06 20.97
N LYS A 314 6.37 -13.16 20.11
CA LYS A 314 5.96 -14.44 19.50
C LYS A 314 5.31 -14.21 18.14
N ARG A 315 5.29 -15.26 17.33
CA ARG A 315 4.55 -15.30 16.07
C ARG A 315 3.82 -16.61 15.86
N LEU A 316 2.73 -16.58 15.10
CA LEU A 316 1.92 -17.74 14.75
C LEU A 316 2.67 -18.65 13.77
N LEU A 317 2.52 -19.97 13.93
CA LEU A 317 3.02 -21.00 13.02
C LEU A 317 1.86 -21.73 12.31
N ALA A 318 2.15 -22.43 11.20
CA ALA A 318 1.14 -23.12 10.38
C ALA A 318 0.35 -24.21 11.13
N ASP A 319 0.88 -24.73 12.22
CA ASP A 319 0.21 -25.74 13.07
C ASP A 319 -0.69 -25.11 14.16
N GLY A 320 -0.77 -23.78 14.21
CA GLY A 320 -1.54 -23.03 15.21
C GLY A 320 -0.80 -22.77 16.52
N SER A 321 0.43 -23.25 16.67
CA SER A 321 1.28 -22.92 17.81
C SER A 321 1.95 -21.55 17.63
N TYR A 322 2.61 -21.07 18.68
CA TYR A 322 3.38 -19.84 18.63
C TYR A 322 4.87 -20.12 18.84
N GLU A 323 5.69 -19.46 18.02
CA GLU A 323 7.14 -19.44 18.15
C GLU A 323 7.60 -18.18 18.87
N GLU A 324 8.46 -18.36 19.90
CA GLU A 324 9.09 -17.24 20.61
C GLU A 324 10.13 -16.56 19.72
N LEU A 325 10.10 -15.22 19.70
CA LEU A 325 11.04 -14.41 18.93
C LEU A 325 12.17 -13.87 19.82
N PRO A 326 13.43 -13.94 19.36
CA PRO A 326 14.54 -13.35 20.09
C PRO A 326 14.38 -11.82 20.12
N GLN A 327 14.59 -11.24 21.29
CA GLN A 327 14.53 -9.80 21.47
C GLN A 327 15.89 -9.17 21.14
N ARG A 328 15.91 -8.07 20.39
CA ARG A 328 17.12 -7.27 20.20
C ARG A 328 17.55 -6.66 21.53
N THR A 329 18.85 -6.65 21.79
CA THR A 329 19.44 -5.95 22.93
C THR A 329 19.84 -4.53 22.51
N ALA A 330 19.99 -3.63 23.48
CA ALA A 330 20.46 -2.26 23.24
C ALA A 330 21.84 -2.17 22.54
N ASN A 331 22.61 -3.27 22.58
CA ASN A 331 23.92 -3.38 21.95
C ASN A 331 23.91 -4.21 20.65
N ASP A 332 22.74 -4.45 20.06
CA ASP A 332 22.68 -5.11 18.76
C ASP A 332 23.33 -4.20 17.70
N PRO A 333 24.41 -4.66 17.03
CA PRO A 333 25.11 -3.84 16.03
C PRO A 333 24.23 -3.51 14.81
N ASN A 334 23.11 -4.23 14.62
CA ASN A 334 22.13 -3.92 13.59
C ASN A 334 21.02 -2.97 14.08
N ALA A 335 21.00 -2.60 15.37
CA ALA A 335 20.09 -1.58 15.84
C ALA A 335 20.44 -0.25 15.16
N CYS A 336 19.45 0.46 14.66
CA CYS A 336 19.62 1.81 14.13
C CYS A 336 19.94 2.75 15.31
N VAL A 337 21.22 2.96 15.59
CA VAL A 337 21.68 3.77 16.73
C VAL A 337 22.15 5.12 16.23
N PHE A 338 21.42 6.16 16.58
CA PHE A 338 21.91 7.52 16.51
C PHE A 338 22.75 7.79 17.77
N GLU A 339 24.08 7.67 17.66
CA GLU A 339 25.02 7.78 18.80
C GLU A 339 25.02 9.17 19.46
N LYS A 340 24.59 10.21 18.74
CA LYS A 340 24.57 11.58 19.25
C LYS A 340 23.16 12.14 19.20
N MET A 341 22.63 12.48 20.36
CA MET A 341 21.37 13.21 20.46
C MET A 341 21.63 14.71 20.51
N VAL A 342 20.91 15.47 19.69
CA VAL A 342 20.89 16.93 19.77
C VAL A 342 20.02 17.34 20.96
N PRO A 343 20.52 18.11 21.96
CA PRO A 343 19.73 18.50 23.11
C PRO A 343 18.49 19.32 22.74
N GLY A 344 17.40 19.12 23.47
CA GLY A 344 16.12 19.77 23.25
C GLY A 344 15.18 18.93 22.36
N THR A 345 13.96 19.37 22.20
CA THR A 345 12.93 18.80 21.32
C THR A 345 12.69 19.72 20.13
N GLU A 346 12.21 19.18 19.02
CA GLU A 346 11.61 20.01 17.98
C GLU A 346 10.35 20.67 18.58
N GLU A 347 10.46 21.92 18.98
CA GLU A 347 9.27 22.71 19.27
C GLU A 347 8.50 22.87 17.96
N ALA A 348 7.19 22.65 17.99
CA ALA A 348 6.31 22.96 16.88
C ALA A 348 6.29 24.49 16.72
N LEU A 349 7.34 25.02 16.16
CA LEU A 349 7.33 26.37 15.61
C LEU A 349 6.24 26.35 14.55
N ALA A 350 5.34 27.33 14.64
CA ALA A 350 4.50 27.68 13.51
C ALA A 350 5.39 27.65 12.27
N PRO A 351 4.98 27.00 11.16
CA PRO A 351 5.82 26.79 10.00
C PRO A 351 6.57 28.09 9.75
N ALA A 352 7.90 28.04 9.81
CA ALA A 352 8.70 29.18 9.55
C ALA A 352 8.39 29.55 8.10
N THR A 353 7.44 30.44 7.94
CA THR A 353 7.12 31.14 6.69
C THR A 353 8.30 32.06 6.34
N ARG A 354 9.48 31.52 6.32
CA ARG A 354 10.53 32.04 5.47
C ARG A 354 10.22 31.56 4.06
N GLY A 355 9.00 31.93 3.60
CA GLY A 355 8.75 31.96 2.20
C GLY A 355 9.81 32.89 1.58
N ARG A 356 10.89 32.32 1.09
CA ARG A 356 11.51 32.96 -0.08
C ARG A 356 10.34 32.97 -1.06
N ALA A 357 9.78 34.17 -1.27
CA ALA A 357 8.67 34.33 -2.17
C ALA A 357 9.04 33.61 -3.46
N SER A 358 8.19 32.68 -3.92
CA SER A 358 8.32 32.10 -5.25
C SER A 358 8.41 33.27 -6.22
N CYS A 359 9.64 33.62 -6.57
CA CYS A 359 9.85 34.73 -7.44
C CYS A 359 9.85 34.24 -8.88
N LEU A 360 8.66 34.12 -9.46
CA LEU A 360 8.47 34.06 -10.91
C LEU A 360 9.12 35.23 -11.67
N LEU A 361 9.82 36.12 -10.97
CA LEU A 361 10.33 37.40 -11.50
C LEU A 361 11.80 37.69 -11.12
N LEU A 362 12.61 36.68 -10.72
CA LEU A 362 14.06 36.91 -10.71
C LEU A 362 14.57 36.94 -12.14
N ASN A 363 14.79 38.15 -12.64
CA ASN A 363 15.43 38.41 -13.95
C ASN A 363 16.94 38.08 -13.94
N SER A 364 17.49 37.54 -12.84
CA SER A 364 18.92 37.18 -12.72
C SER A 364 19.15 36.13 -11.66
N TYR A 365 19.91 35.11 -12.00
CA TYR A 365 20.47 34.16 -11.07
C TYR A 365 21.55 34.81 -10.18
N LYS A 366 21.95 34.11 -9.11
CA LYS A 366 23.07 34.53 -8.25
C LYS A 366 24.31 34.71 -9.11
N GLU A 367 25.00 35.85 -8.94
CA GLU A 367 26.18 36.19 -9.74
C GLU A 367 27.25 35.09 -9.62
N ASN A 368 27.82 34.68 -10.75
CA ASN A 368 28.83 33.61 -10.87
C ASN A 368 28.36 32.22 -10.43
N ALA A 369 27.07 32.00 -10.25
CA ALA A 369 26.51 30.65 -9.98
C ALA A 369 25.93 30.01 -11.25
N HIS A 370 26.02 28.70 -11.33
CA HIS A 370 25.35 27.90 -12.36
C HIS A 370 23.89 27.65 -11.97
N PRO A 371 22.91 28.00 -12.83
CA PRO A 371 21.51 27.61 -12.60
C PRO A 371 21.29 26.13 -12.85
N LEU A 372 20.23 25.53 -12.26
CA LEU A 372 19.93 24.12 -12.38
C LEU A 372 19.75 23.65 -13.84
N ILE A 373 19.31 24.55 -14.73
CA ILE A 373 19.21 24.27 -16.17
C ILE A 373 20.54 23.87 -16.81
N ASP A 374 21.68 24.34 -16.28
CA ASP A 374 23.00 23.94 -16.78
C ASP A 374 23.31 22.46 -16.52
N VAL A 375 22.73 21.89 -15.46
CA VAL A 375 22.80 20.43 -15.22
C VAL A 375 21.94 19.69 -16.25
N TYR A 376 20.71 20.15 -16.48
CA TYR A 376 19.80 19.57 -17.48
C TYR A 376 20.42 19.58 -18.90
N GLU A 377 21.07 20.68 -19.24
CA GLU A 377 21.76 20.83 -20.54
C GLU A 377 23.13 20.12 -20.61
N GLY A 378 23.57 19.47 -19.53
CA GLY A 378 24.84 18.74 -19.45
C GLY A 378 26.10 19.62 -19.46
N LYS A 379 26.01 20.91 -19.10
CA LYS A 379 27.15 21.83 -19.01
C LYS A 379 27.97 21.61 -17.74
N ILE A 380 27.31 21.22 -16.65
CA ILE A 380 27.92 20.83 -15.38
C ILE A 380 27.25 19.57 -14.86
N SER A 381 27.91 18.85 -13.95
CA SER A 381 27.32 17.72 -13.24
C SER A 381 26.43 18.18 -12.07
N LEU A 382 25.54 17.30 -11.61
CA LEU A 382 24.73 17.55 -10.41
C LEU A 382 25.63 17.69 -9.16
N ASP A 383 26.77 17.00 -9.13
CA ASP A 383 27.77 17.13 -8.06
C ASP A 383 28.39 18.54 -8.04
N GLU A 384 28.78 19.08 -9.20
CA GLU A 384 29.29 20.44 -9.31
C GLU A 384 28.23 21.49 -8.94
N PHE A 385 26.98 21.27 -9.37
CA PHE A 385 25.85 22.14 -8.98
C PHE A 385 25.66 22.13 -7.47
N THR A 386 25.62 20.97 -6.84
CA THR A 386 25.39 20.83 -5.40
C THR A 386 26.54 21.42 -4.58
N ALA A 387 27.78 21.30 -5.05
CA ALA A 387 28.96 21.83 -4.38
C ALA A 387 28.98 23.36 -4.28
N GLN A 388 28.28 24.08 -5.18
CA GLN A 388 28.18 25.55 -5.12
C GLN A 388 27.18 26.08 -4.07
N LEU A 389 26.26 25.22 -3.60
CA LEU A 389 25.24 25.57 -2.59
C LEU A 389 25.93 25.67 -1.22
N ASP A 390 25.53 26.65 -0.42
CA ASP A 390 25.97 26.71 0.98
C ASP A 390 25.10 25.78 1.87
N ASP A 391 25.46 25.62 3.15
CA ASP A 391 24.74 24.72 4.05
C ASP A 391 23.29 25.17 4.28
N ASP A 392 23.02 26.49 4.26
CA ASP A 392 21.66 27.02 4.40
C ASP A 392 20.81 26.72 3.18
N ASP A 393 21.38 26.78 1.97
CA ASP A 393 20.73 26.40 0.73
C ASP A 393 20.40 24.88 0.72
N LEU A 394 21.37 24.05 1.13
CA LEU A 394 21.15 22.61 1.24
C LEU A 394 20.05 22.27 2.24
N ILE A 395 20.10 22.82 3.45
CA ILE A 395 19.09 22.61 4.51
C ILE A 395 17.69 23.06 4.02
N HIS A 396 17.63 24.16 3.27
CA HIS A 396 16.37 24.66 2.70
C HIS A 396 15.71 23.64 1.77
N LEU A 397 16.50 22.96 0.92
CA LEU A 397 15.99 21.93 0.01
C LEU A 397 15.40 20.69 0.73
N LEU A 398 15.82 20.43 1.98
CA LEU A 398 15.40 19.26 2.75
C LEU A 398 14.10 19.48 3.55
N GLY A 399 13.47 20.62 3.42
CA GLY A 399 12.17 20.95 4.02
C GLY A 399 11.12 21.26 2.97
N GLY A 400 9.86 20.90 3.27
CA GLY A 400 8.72 21.25 2.41
C GLY A 400 8.60 22.76 2.20
N GLN A 401 8.14 23.18 1.02
CA GLN A 401 8.06 24.56 0.57
C GLN A 401 6.61 25.05 0.53
N PRO A 402 6.37 26.36 0.75
CA PRO A 402 5.02 26.92 0.77
C PRO A 402 4.25 26.63 -0.51
N ASN A 403 2.92 26.45 -0.38
CA ASN A 403 2.05 26.31 -1.53
C ASN A 403 2.01 27.61 -2.35
N THR A 404 2.32 27.51 -3.63
CA THR A 404 2.31 28.63 -4.59
C THR A 404 1.37 28.38 -5.77
N SER A 405 0.51 27.35 -5.71
CA SER A 405 -0.39 26.95 -6.80
C SER A 405 -1.79 26.60 -6.30
N VAL A 406 -2.58 25.96 -7.15
CA VAL A 406 -3.91 25.43 -6.82
C VAL A 406 -3.87 24.16 -5.98
N ALA A 407 -2.70 23.54 -5.79
CA ALA A 407 -2.55 22.31 -5.00
C ALA A 407 -3.10 22.46 -3.57
N ASN A 408 -3.49 21.35 -2.96
CA ASN A 408 -3.98 21.35 -1.58
C ASN A 408 -2.87 21.26 -0.52
N THR A 409 -1.60 21.09 -0.94
CA THR A 409 -0.49 20.84 -0.03
C THR A 409 0.78 21.61 -0.43
N TYR A 410 1.94 21.17 -0.02
CA TYR A 410 3.23 21.88 -0.07
C TYR A 410 4.08 21.41 -1.27
N GLY A 411 5.21 22.09 -1.52
CA GLY A 411 6.11 21.79 -2.62
C GLY A 411 7.51 21.35 -2.20
N TYR A 412 8.38 21.13 -3.19
CA TYR A 412 9.80 20.81 -3.03
C TYR A 412 10.67 21.80 -3.81
N GLY A 413 11.93 21.95 -3.41
CA GLY A 413 12.91 22.78 -4.09
C GLY A 413 12.88 24.23 -3.64
N ASN A 414 12.52 25.18 -4.54
CA ASN A 414 12.35 26.62 -4.25
C ASN A 414 13.65 27.35 -3.90
N LEU A 415 14.67 27.23 -4.75
CA LEU A 415 15.87 28.08 -4.74
C LEU A 415 15.95 28.89 -6.04
N PRO A 416 15.13 29.94 -6.21
CA PRO A 416 15.02 30.65 -7.48
C PRO A 416 16.32 31.33 -7.92
N GLU A 417 17.19 31.75 -7.00
CA GLU A 417 18.50 32.31 -7.27
C GLU A 417 19.47 31.33 -7.96
N TYR A 418 19.20 30.05 -7.88
CA TYR A 418 19.92 28.99 -8.60
C TYR A 418 19.05 28.31 -9.68
N GLY A 419 17.90 28.90 -9.99
CA GLY A 419 16.99 28.37 -11.01
C GLY A 419 16.28 27.07 -10.58
N VAL A 420 16.21 26.76 -9.27
CA VAL A 420 15.48 25.61 -8.75
C VAL A 420 14.01 26.01 -8.52
N PRO A 421 13.05 25.42 -9.24
CA PRO A 421 11.64 25.76 -9.08
C PRO A 421 11.06 25.23 -7.76
N ASN A 422 9.89 25.76 -7.37
CA ASN A 422 9.03 25.15 -6.36
C ASN A 422 8.05 24.19 -7.05
N ILE A 423 8.34 22.90 -7.03
CA ILE A 423 7.46 21.88 -7.62
C ILE A 423 6.40 21.46 -6.61
N MET A 424 5.12 21.56 -7.01
CA MET A 424 4.01 21.32 -6.10
C MET A 424 3.62 19.86 -6.01
N THR A 425 3.16 19.45 -4.82
CA THR A 425 2.55 18.14 -4.57
C THR A 425 1.05 18.29 -4.36
N ALA A 426 0.29 17.26 -4.70
CA ALA A 426 -1.12 17.17 -4.34
C ALA A 426 -1.51 15.77 -3.90
N ASP A 427 -2.37 15.72 -2.89
CA ASP A 427 -2.92 14.49 -2.36
C ASP A 427 -4.10 13.99 -3.20
N GLY A 428 -4.66 12.85 -2.85
CA GLY A 428 -5.89 12.28 -3.39
C GLY A 428 -5.71 11.01 -4.21
N PRO A 429 -5.51 9.84 -3.56
CA PRO A 429 -5.41 8.54 -4.26
C PRO A 429 -6.66 8.17 -5.07
N ALA A 430 -7.83 8.66 -4.66
CA ALA A 430 -9.10 8.46 -5.38
C ALA A 430 -9.54 9.72 -6.16
N GLY A 431 -8.61 10.61 -6.51
CA GLY A 431 -8.85 11.84 -7.27
C GLY A 431 -8.01 12.99 -6.76
N LEU A 432 -7.47 13.77 -7.69
CA LEU A 432 -6.59 14.90 -7.39
C LEU A 432 -7.29 15.89 -6.44
N ARG A 433 -6.66 16.21 -5.31
CA ARG A 433 -7.17 17.22 -4.38
C ARG A 433 -6.61 18.59 -4.72
N ILE A 434 -7.50 19.51 -5.06
CA ILE A 434 -7.21 20.91 -5.28
C ILE A 434 -7.70 21.72 -4.06
N ASN A 435 -7.03 22.83 -3.77
CA ASN A 435 -7.48 23.75 -2.73
C ASN A 435 -8.92 24.23 -3.06
N PRO A 436 -9.90 23.99 -2.18
CA PRO A 436 -11.30 24.34 -2.44
C PRO A 436 -11.54 25.81 -2.80
N GLN A 437 -10.66 26.71 -2.34
CA GLN A 437 -10.74 28.14 -2.65
C GLN A 437 -10.44 28.46 -4.12
N CYS A 438 -9.85 27.53 -4.88
CA CYS A 438 -9.53 27.71 -6.29
C CYS A 438 -10.70 27.36 -7.21
N GLU A 439 -11.79 26.78 -6.69
CA GLU A 439 -13.01 26.41 -7.43
C GLU A 439 -12.75 25.47 -8.64
N VAL A 440 -11.67 24.68 -8.59
CA VAL A 440 -11.35 23.68 -9.63
C VAL A 440 -12.01 22.36 -9.28
N CYS A 441 -12.82 21.84 -10.19
CA CYS A 441 -13.39 20.49 -10.07
C CYS A 441 -12.47 19.48 -10.74
N THR A 442 -12.19 18.40 -10.02
CA THR A 442 -11.35 17.29 -10.49
C THR A 442 -12.13 15.97 -10.53
N THR A 443 -11.61 14.99 -11.25
CA THR A 443 -12.23 13.67 -11.38
C THR A 443 -12.15 12.90 -10.06
N ALA A 444 -13.29 12.44 -9.54
CA ALA A 444 -13.33 11.45 -8.47
C ALA A 444 -13.23 10.05 -9.08
N TRP A 445 -12.07 9.43 -8.94
CA TRP A 445 -11.80 8.07 -9.38
C TRP A 445 -12.40 7.03 -8.41
N PRO A 446 -12.62 5.78 -8.86
CA PRO A 446 -12.92 4.68 -7.93
C PRO A 446 -11.83 4.52 -6.88
N CYS A 447 -12.21 4.12 -5.66
CA CYS A 447 -11.23 3.85 -4.60
C CYS A 447 -10.30 2.67 -4.97
N ALA A 448 -9.12 2.61 -4.33
CA ALA A 448 -8.09 1.62 -4.68
C ALA A 448 -8.55 0.18 -4.50
N THR A 449 -9.35 -0.13 -3.49
CA THR A 449 -9.95 -1.47 -3.30
C THR A 449 -10.84 -1.87 -4.49
N LEU A 450 -11.64 -0.93 -5.04
CA LEU A 450 -12.42 -1.19 -6.26
C LEU A 450 -11.52 -1.35 -7.49
N LEU A 451 -10.49 -0.54 -7.61
CA LEU A 451 -9.49 -0.68 -8.68
C LEU A 451 -8.81 -2.06 -8.62
N ALA A 452 -8.43 -2.52 -7.43
CA ALA A 452 -7.87 -3.86 -7.22
C ALA A 452 -8.86 -4.96 -7.59
N SER A 453 -10.16 -4.77 -7.30
CA SER A 453 -11.22 -5.72 -7.65
C SER A 453 -11.35 -5.95 -9.16
N THR A 454 -10.76 -5.09 -9.99
CA THR A 454 -10.69 -5.30 -11.44
C THR A 454 -9.74 -6.42 -11.85
N TRP A 455 -8.71 -6.71 -11.06
CA TRP A 455 -7.61 -7.63 -11.38
C TRP A 455 -7.00 -7.37 -12.76
N ASN A 456 -6.90 -6.10 -13.14
CA ASN A 456 -6.49 -5.67 -14.48
C ASN A 456 -5.43 -4.55 -14.43
N PRO A 457 -4.14 -4.90 -14.32
CA PRO A 457 -3.07 -3.90 -14.28
C PRO A 457 -3.08 -2.93 -15.48
N ALA A 458 -3.41 -3.41 -16.67
CA ALA A 458 -3.46 -2.55 -17.86
C ALA A 458 -4.54 -1.45 -17.76
N LEU A 459 -5.68 -1.73 -17.10
CA LEU A 459 -6.69 -0.71 -16.82
C LEU A 459 -6.19 0.29 -15.77
N ILE A 460 -5.48 -0.19 -14.74
CA ILE A 460 -4.94 0.69 -13.70
C ILE A 460 -3.88 1.64 -14.28
N GLU A 461 -3.05 1.17 -15.21
CA GLU A 461 -2.09 2.01 -15.92
C GLU A 461 -2.79 3.12 -16.72
N GLN A 462 -3.92 2.81 -17.38
CA GLN A 462 -4.75 3.82 -18.05
C GLN A 462 -5.35 4.84 -17.08
N VAL A 463 -5.83 4.40 -15.89
CA VAL A 463 -6.31 5.29 -14.84
C VAL A 463 -5.19 6.23 -14.37
N GLY A 464 -3.99 5.68 -14.13
CA GLY A 464 -2.82 6.47 -13.75
C GLY A 464 -2.46 7.51 -14.81
N THR A 465 -2.46 7.13 -16.09
CA THR A 465 -2.19 8.03 -17.22
C THR A 465 -3.23 9.17 -17.30
N ALA A 466 -4.51 8.83 -17.20
CA ALA A 466 -5.58 9.83 -17.28
C ALA A 466 -5.59 10.78 -16.07
N GLY A 467 -5.39 10.23 -14.86
CA GLY A 467 -5.30 11.06 -13.65
C GLY A 467 -4.07 11.99 -13.67
N ALA A 468 -2.94 11.50 -14.14
CA ALA A 468 -1.72 12.32 -14.24
C ALA A 468 -1.84 13.43 -15.30
N ALA A 469 -2.62 13.24 -16.36
CA ALA A 469 -2.93 14.32 -17.30
C ALA A 469 -3.67 15.47 -16.60
N GLU A 470 -4.63 15.15 -15.73
CA GLU A 470 -5.33 16.17 -14.91
C GLU A 470 -4.39 16.84 -13.90
N VAL A 471 -3.44 16.10 -13.30
CA VAL A 471 -2.39 16.66 -12.43
C VAL A 471 -1.53 17.67 -13.20
N LYS A 472 -1.10 17.32 -14.41
CA LYS A 472 -0.30 18.17 -15.29
C LYS A 472 -1.06 19.44 -15.72
N GLU A 473 -2.34 19.32 -16.06
CA GLU A 473 -3.21 20.46 -16.39
C GLU A 473 -3.31 21.49 -15.26
N ASN A 474 -3.21 21.03 -14.02
CA ASN A 474 -3.23 21.88 -12.83
C ASN A 474 -1.85 22.36 -12.38
N ASN A 475 -0.82 22.16 -13.20
CA ASN A 475 0.56 22.56 -12.92
C ASN A 475 1.08 22.01 -11.58
N ILE A 476 0.80 20.73 -11.32
CA ILE A 476 1.26 19.97 -10.17
C ILE A 476 2.26 18.92 -10.67
N ALA A 477 3.35 18.74 -9.95
CA ALA A 477 4.47 17.92 -10.39
C ALA A 477 4.50 16.51 -9.74
N VAL A 478 3.93 16.39 -8.54
CA VAL A 478 3.94 15.14 -7.76
C VAL A 478 2.54 14.82 -7.27
N TRP A 479 2.05 13.64 -7.65
CA TRP A 479 0.78 13.11 -7.13
C TRP A 479 1.05 12.09 -6.04
N LEU A 480 0.46 12.30 -4.83
CA LEU A 480 0.70 11.47 -3.64
C LEU A 480 -0.11 10.17 -3.69
N THR A 481 0.19 9.35 -4.66
CA THR A 481 -0.44 8.05 -4.98
C THR A 481 0.57 7.16 -5.73
N PRO A 482 0.42 5.81 -5.72
CA PRO A 482 -0.57 4.98 -5.02
C PRO A 482 -0.25 4.74 -3.55
N ALA A 483 -1.30 4.44 -2.76
CA ALA A 483 -1.16 3.93 -1.40
C ALA A 483 -1.30 2.40 -1.42
N VAL A 484 -0.32 1.66 -0.87
CA VAL A 484 -0.18 0.21 -1.11
C VAL A 484 0.03 -0.63 0.16
N ASN A 485 -0.33 -0.10 1.32
CA ASN A 485 -0.30 -0.89 2.55
C ASN A 485 -1.27 -2.09 2.45
N ILE A 486 -0.98 -3.15 3.18
CA ILE A 486 -1.77 -4.38 3.16
C ILE A 486 -3.03 -4.21 4.01
N HIS A 487 -4.18 -4.74 3.56
CA HIS A 487 -5.40 -4.87 4.34
C HIS A 487 -5.19 -5.93 5.44
N ARG A 488 -4.55 -5.52 6.55
CA ARG A 488 -4.23 -6.41 7.67
C ARG A 488 -5.47 -6.73 8.51
N ASN A 489 -6.27 -5.70 8.78
CA ASN A 489 -7.50 -5.80 9.57
C ASN A 489 -8.63 -5.02 8.88
N PRO A 490 -9.87 -5.56 8.86
CA PRO A 490 -11.00 -4.88 8.20
C PRO A 490 -11.37 -3.54 8.82
N LEU A 491 -10.96 -3.26 10.06
CA LEU A 491 -11.29 -2.02 10.77
C LEU A 491 -10.35 -0.86 10.46
N CYS A 492 -9.20 -1.08 9.81
CA CYS A 492 -8.30 0.02 9.44
C CYS A 492 -9.01 1.04 8.55
N GLY A 493 -9.04 2.30 9.00
CA GLY A 493 -9.80 3.38 8.37
C GLY A 493 -9.39 3.69 6.94
N ARG A 494 -8.14 3.44 6.55
CA ARG A 494 -7.59 3.73 5.22
C ARG A 494 -7.60 2.55 4.24
N ASN A 495 -8.23 1.41 4.58
CA ASN A 495 -8.30 0.28 3.65
C ASN A 495 -8.92 0.67 2.28
N PHE A 496 -9.86 1.63 2.24
CA PHE A 496 -10.48 2.06 0.98
C PHE A 496 -9.46 2.57 -0.06
N GLU A 497 -8.35 3.17 0.38
CA GLU A 497 -7.31 3.70 -0.51
C GLU A 497 -6.13 2.74 -0.72
N TYR A 498 -6.14 1.58 -0.05
CA TYR A 498 -5.21 0.48 -0.25
C TYR A 498 -5.83 -0.57 -1.18
N TYR A 499 -5.01 -1.46 -1.73
CA TYR A 499 -5.47 -2.35 -2.79
C TYR A 499 -6.00 -3.69 -2.30
N SER A 500 -5.29 -4.38 -1.39
CA SER A 500 -5.59 -5.79 -1.09
C SER A 500 -4.92 -6.29 0.20
N GLU A 501 -5.41 -7.41 0.72
CA GLU A 501 -4.73 -8.25 1.70
C GLU A 501 -3.53 -9.02 1.11
N ASP A 502 -3.46 -9.13 -0.24
CA ASP A 502 -2.40 -9.85 -0.95
C ASP A 502 -1.33 -8.91 -1.50
N PRO A 503 -0.04 -9.09 -1.12
CA PRO A 503 1.03 -8.21 -1.53
C PRO A 503 1.39 -8.31 -3.03
N LEU A 504 1.13 -9.43 -3.71
CA LEU A 504 1.35 -9.55 -5.15
C LEU A 504 0.31 -8.73 -5.91
N LEU A 505 -0.97 -8.87 -5.55
CA LEU A 505 -2.05 -8.10 -6.16
C LEU A 505 -1.83 -6.60 -5.93
N ALA A 506 -1.58 -6.18 -4.68
CA ALA A 506 -1.31 -4.79 -4.32
C ALA A 506 -0.10 -4.23 -5.08
N GLY A 507 1.00 -4.98 -5.14
CA GLY A 507 2.23 -4.57 -5.82
C GLY A 507 2.05 -4.43 -7.34
N LYS A 508 1.37 -5.38 -8.00
CA LYS A 508 1.11 -5.32 -9.45
C LYS A 508 0.19 -4.17 -9.84
N MET A 509 -0.85 -3.90 -9.04
CA MET A 509 -1.75 -2.76 -9.24
C MET A 509 -1.02 -1.44 -8.98
N GLY A 510 -0.25 -1.35 -7.88
CA GLY A 510 0.57 -0.17 -7.58
C GLY A 510 1.61 0.12 -8.65
N ALA A 511 2.33 -0.89 -9.15
CA ALA A 511 3.30 -0.74 -10.22
C ALA A 511 2.66 -0.22 -11.52
N ALA A 512 1.48 -0.72 -11.87
CA ALA A 512 0.73 -0.24 -13.03
C ALA A 512 0.30 1.24 -12.87
N MET A 513 -0.17 1.63 -11.69
CA MET A 513 -0.51 3.02 -11.38
C MET A 513 0.71 3.94 -11.54
N VAL A 514 1.87 3.55 -10.98
CA VAL A 514 3.13 4.31 -11.11
C VAL A 514 3.53 4.49 -12.56
N ARG A 515 3.54 3.41 -13.36
CA ARG A 515 3.87 3.52 -14.80
C ARG A 515 2.93 4.47 -15.53
N GLY A 516 1.63 4.38 -15.27
CA GLY A 516 0.64 5.28 -15.86
C GLY A 516 0.90 6.75 -15.52
N ILE A 517 1.13 7.04 -14.24
CA ILE A 517 1.41 8.41 -13.76
C ILE A 517 2.71 8.94 -14.37
N GLN A 518 3.80 8.18 -14.26
CA GLN A 518 5.12 8.64 -14.72
C GLN A 518 5.24 8.72 -16.25
N SER A 519 4.34 8.05 -17.01
CA SER A 519 4.24 8.22 -18.47
C SER A 519 3.87 9.64 -18.91
N GLN A 520 3.33 10.45 -17.99
CA GLN A 520 2.96 11.85 -18.22
C GLN A 520 4.00 12.83 -17.66
N HIS A 521 5.18 12.36 -17.27
CA HIS A 521 6.22 13.16 -16.58
C HIS A 521 5.75 13.80 -15.27
N ILE A 522 4.84 13.12 -14.56
CA ILE A 522 4.40 13.43 -13.21
C ILE A 522 4.99 12.40 -12.27
N ALA A 523 5.54 12.83 -11.14
CA ALA A 523 6.06 11.89 -10.14
C ALA A 523 4.92 11.20 -9.39
N ALA A 524 4.96 9.88 -9.31
CA ALA A 524 4.15 9.10 -8.39
C ALA A 524 4.86 9.01 -7.04
N ALA A 525 4.16 9.33 -5.95
CA ALA A 525 4.67 9.16 -4.59
C ALA A 525 3.99 7.95 -3.94
N VAL A 526 4.70 6.80 -3.94
CA VAL A 526 4.19 5.54 -3.38
C VAL A 526 4.20 5.61 -1.86
N LYS A 527 3.06 5.28 -1.21
CA LYS A 527 2.86 5.45 0.22
C LYS A 527 2.08 4.29 0.86
N HIS A 528 2.14 4.11 2.20
CA HIS A 528 3.01 4.75 3.19
C HIS A 528 4.07 3.72 3.61
N PHE A 529 5.32 4.00 3.44
CA PHE A 529 6.43 3.07 3.65
C PHE A 529 6.93 3.14 5.11
N ALA A 530 6.55 2.17 5.99
CA ALA A 530 5.70 1.02 5.80
C ALA A 530 4.83 0.74 7.04
N CYS A 531 4.02 -0.33 6.98
CA CYS A 531 3.23 -0.82 8.11
C CYS A 531 2.19 0.17 8.68
N ASN A 532 1.65 1.09 7.87
CA ASN A 532 0.54 1.95 8.28
C ASN A 532 -0.79 1.19 8.15
N ASN A 533 -1.03 0.25 9.08
CA ASN A 533 -2.19 -0.65 9.07
C ASN A 533 -3.20 -0.37 10.18
N LYS A 534 -3.02 0.76 10.90
CA LYS A 534 -3.90 1.29 11.94
C LYS A 534 -3.80 2.81 11.95
N GLU A 535 -4.96 3.48 12.06
CA GLU A 535 -5.03 4.94 12.05
C GLU A 535 -5.09 5.56 13.45
N THR A 536 -5.63 4.82 14.44
CA THR A 536 -5.67 5.28 15.83
C THR A 536 -4.25 5.46 16.36
N ASN A 537 -3.95 6.68 16.81
CA ASN A 537 -2.63 7.10 17.33
C ASN A 537 -1.47 6.84 16.36
N ARG A 538 -1.72 6.90 15.04
CA ARG A 538 -0.78 6.51 13.97
C ARG A 538 0.58 7.23 14.05
N LYS A 539 0.64 8.45 14.60
CA LYS A 539 1.88 9.22 14.76
C LYS A 539 2.79 8.75 15.90
N HIS A 540 2.27 7.89 16.79
CA HIS A 540 3.01 7.41 17.97
C HIS A 540 2.97 5.89 18.14
N SER A 541 2.08 5.20 17.43
CA SER A 541 1.93 3.75 17.52
C SER A 541 3.12 3.01 16.90
N ASP A 542 3.55 1.92 17.56
CA ASP A 542 4.63 1.05 17.10
C ASP A 542 4.06 -0.23 16.47
N SER A 543 4.28 -0.41 15.17
CA SER A 543 3.99 -1.64 14.44
C SER A 543 5.09 -2.66 14.72
N ARG A 544 4.82 -3.61 15.62
CA ARG A 544 5.78 -4.64 16.04
C ARG A 544 5.57 -5.89 15.18
N VAL A 545 6.54 -6.15 14.33
CA VAL A 545 6.43 -7.15 13.27
C VAL A 545 7.72 -7.97 13.16
N SER A 546 7.63 -9.28 12.89
CA SER A 546 8.81 -10.09 12.59
C SER A 546 9.50 -9.60 11.32
N GLU A 547 10.82 -9.80 11.19
CA GLU A 547 11.50 -9.44 9.94
C GLU A 547 10.97 -10.25 8.76
N ARG A 548 10.54 -11.48 8.99
CA ARG A 548 9.91 -12.35 7.99
C ARG A 548 8.62 -11.75 7.45
N ALA A 549 7.66 -11.44 8.33
CA ALA A 549 6.38 -10.86 7.91
C ALA A 549 6.58 -9.46 7.30
N LEU A 550 7.51 -8.66 7.84
CA LEU A 550 7.87 -7.37 7.27
C LEU A 550 8.26 -7.52 5.79
N ARG A 551 9.14 -8.48 5.46
CA ARG A 551 9.66 -8.70 4.10
C ARG A 551 8.70 -9.43 3.18
N GLU A 552 8.01 -10.49 3.66
CA GLU A 552 7.15 -11.32 2.82
C GLU A 552 5.76 -10.69 2.58
N ILE A 553 5.27 -9.84 3.49
CA ILE A 553 3.93 -9.26 3.45
C ILE A 553 3.94 -7.73 3.31
N TYR A 554 4.47 -7.02 4.33
CA TYR A 554 4.24 -5.57 4.45
C TYR A 554 5.12 -4.72 3.55
N LEU A 555 6.30 -5.18 3.19
CA LEU A 555 7.21 -4.53 2.25
C LEU A 555 7.09 -5.06 0.82
N LYS A 556 6.49 -6.25 0.64
CA LYS A 556 6.50 -6.95 -0.65
C LYS A 556 5.83 -6.18 -1.79
N ALA A 557 4.73 -5.48 -1.52
CA ALA A 557 4.07 -4.63 -2.51
C ALA A 557 5.00 -3.49 -2.96
N PHE A 558 5.70 -2.84 -2.03
CA PHE A 558 6.68 -1.80 -2.34
C PHE A 558 7.88 -2.34 -3.13
N GLU A 559 8.40 -3.51 -2.74
CA GLU A 559 9.50 -4.17 -3.48
C GLU A 559 9.12 -4.41 -4.95
N ILE A 560 7.91 -4.93 -5.20
CA ILE A 560 7.40 -5.15 -6.56
C ILE A 560 7.34 -3.83 -7.33
N ILE A 561 6.83 -2.78 -6.71
CA ILE A 561 6.70 -1.47 -7.36
C ILE A 561 8.07 -0.87 -7.67
N VAL A 562 9.01 -0.92 -6.72
CA VAL A 562 10.38 -0.41 -6.95
C VAL A 562 11.05 -1.16 -8.10
N LYS A 563 10.99 -2.49 -8.11
CA LYS A 563 11.66 -3.32 -9.12
C LYS A 563 10.98 -3.29 -10.50
N GLU A 564 9.67 -3.05 -10.58
CA GLU A 564 8.91 -3.14 -11.84
C GLU A 564 8.50 -1.79 -12.44
N ALA A 565 8.49 -0.72 -11.66
CA ALA A 565 7.99 0.58 -12.10
C ALA A 565 8.90 1.77 -11.78
N ASP A 566 9.99 1.55 -11.04
CA ASP A 566 10.98 2.57 -10.67
C ASP A 566 10.33 3.91 -10.25
N PRO A 567 9.60 3.94 -9.11
CA PRO A 567 8.91 5.14 -8.66
C PRO A 567 9.92 6.26 -8.36
N TRP A 568 9.55 7.51 -8.69
CA TRP A 568 10.44 8.65 -8.45
C TRP A 568 10.39 9.14 -7.01
N VAL A 569 9.28 8.87 -6.30
CA VAL A 569 9.11 9.27 -4.90
C VAL A 569 8.51 8.13 -4.09
N ILE A 570 9.02 7.95 -2.86
CA ILE A 570 8.42 7.13 -1.81
C ILE A 570 8.14 8.00 -0.60
N MET A 571 6.96 7.82 0.03
CA MET A 571 6.60 8.52 1.26
C MET A 571 6.71 7.59 2.45
N SER A 572 7.56 7.95 3.43
CA SER A 572 7.69 7.22 4.68
C SER A 572 6.45 7.40 5.56
N ALA A 573 6.08 6.35 6.31
CA ALA A 573 4.87 6.33 7.14
C ALA A 573 5.02 7.13 8.44
N TYR A 574 3.89 7.42 9.10
CA TYR A 574 3.86 8.09 10.41
C TYR A 574 4.37 7.23 11.56
N ASN A 575 3.98 5.95 11.54
CA ASN A 575 4.15 5.02 12.66
C ASN A 575 5.61 4.63 12.90
N MET A 576 5.85 4.08 14.06
CA MET A 576 7.08 3.34 14.34
C MET A 576 6.99 1.92 13.78
N ILE A 577 8.15 1.34 13.50
CA ILE A 577 8.33 -0.07 13.14
C ILE A 577 9.41 -0.62 14.05
N ASN A 578 9.03 -1.57 14.90
CA ASN A 578 9.94 -2.21 15.84
C ASN A 578 10.75 -1.21 16.69
N GLY A 579 10.08 -0.15 17.18
CA GLY A 579 10.65 0.87 18.05
C GLY A 579 11.34 2.04 17.35
N HIS A 580 11.40 2.07 16.01
CA HIS A 580 11.99 3.17 15.22
C HIS A 580 10.94 3.80 14.31
N ARG A 581 10.85 5.14 14.30
CA ARG A 581 9.95 5.83 13.36
C ARG A 581 10.31 5.47 11.92
N ALA A 582 9.31 5.23 11.08
CA ALA A 582 9.57 4.85 9.70
C ALA A 582 10.45 5.87 8.96
N SER A 583 10.24 7.18 9.21
CA SER A 583 11.06 8.26 8.63
C SER A 583 12.48 8.38 9.21
N GLU A 584 12.76 7.78 10.39
CA GLU A 584 14.09 7.75 11.03
C GLU A 584 14.76 6.37 10.93
N ASN A 585 14.16 5.42 10.23
CA ASN A 585 14.62 4.03 10.22
C ASN A 585 15.61 3.79 9.08
N HIS A 586 16.91 3.86 9.41
CA HIS A 586 18.01 3.65 8.46
C HIS A 586 17.98 2.24 7.84
N ASP A 587 17.68 1.20 8.64
CA ASP A 587 17.54 -0.18 8.14
C ASP A 587 16.47 -0.26 7.04
N LEU A 588 15.37 0.49 7.21
CA LEU A 588 14.26 0.53 6.27
C LEU A 588 14.61 1.34 5.01
N LEU A 589 15.11 2.59 5.20
CA LEU A 589 15.24 3.59 4.12
C LEU A 589 16.54 3.45 3.32
N GLU A 590 17.67 3.25 3.96
CA GLU A 590 18.94 3.01 3.26
C GLU A 590 19.16 1.50 3.07
N GLY A 591 19.03 0.70 4.14
CA GLY A 591 19.37 -0.72 4.11
C GLY A 591 18.47 -1.54 3.15
N ILE A 592 17.15 -1.53 3.35
CA ILE A 592 16.23 -2.34 2.53
C ILE A 592 15.90 -1.63 1.23
N LEU A 593 15.41 -0.39 1.33
CA LEU A 593 14.91 0.32 0.14
C LEU A 593 16.00 0.60 -0.89
N ARG A 594 17.19 1.07 -0.44
CA ARG A 594 18.25 1.50 -1.36
C ARG A 594 19.30 0.44 -1.60
N ASP A 595 19.89 -0.13 -0.56
CA ASP A 595 20.99 -1.10 -0.74
C ASP A 595 20.51 -2.42 -1.33
N GLU A 596 19.36 -2.95 -0.85
CA GLU A 596 18.84 -4.23 -1.32
C GLU A 596 17.97 -4.10 -2.59
N TRP A 597 17.11 -3.08 -2.69
CA TRP A 597 16.19 -2.93 -3.83
C TRP A 597 16.66 -1.97 -4.91
N HIS A 598 17.74 -1.23 -4.67
CA HIS A 598 18.34 -0.25 -5.58
C HIS A 598 17.38 0.90 -5.96
N PHE A 599 16.62 1.39 -4.99
CA PHE A 599 15.79 2.58 -5.20
C PHE A 599 16.67 3.84 -5.31
N HIS A 600 16.49 4.58 -6.40
CA HIS A 600 17.27 5.78 -6.71
C HIS A 600 16.50 7.09 -6.53
N GLY A 601 15.18 7.02 -6.32
CA GLY A 601 14.33 8.19 -6.18
C GLY A 601 14.46 8.91 -4.83
N MET A 602 13.61 9.91 -4.65
CA MET A 602 13.52 10.71 -3.41
C MET A 602 12.61 10.04 -2.38
N VAL A 603 12.98 10.12 -1.10
CA VAL A 603 12.10 9.78 0.03
C VAL A 603 11.60 11.06 0.68
N THR A 604 10.30 11.21 0.79
CA THR A 604 9.65 12.28 1.55
C THR A 604 8.97 11.71 2.79
N SER A 605 8.92 12.49 3.88
CA SER A 605 8.09 12.09 5.03
C SER A 605 6.60 12.30 4.71
N ASP A 606 5.73 11.61 5.42
CA ASP A 606 4.33 12.03 5.53
C ASP A 606 4.24 13.38 6.27
N TRP A 607 3.06 14.06 6.23
CA TRP A 607 2.92 15.44 6.70
C TRP A 607 2.91 15.53 8.23
N TRP A 608 3.75 16.40 8.78
CA TRP A 608 3.81 16.66 10.22
C TRP A 608 4.17 15.40 11.04
N THR A 609 5.10 14.58 10.51
CA THR A 609 5.68 13.46 11.27
C THR A 609 6.29 13.95 12.59
N ARG A 610 6.36 13.06 13.57
CA ARG A 610 6.99 13.33 14.87
C ARG A 610 8.49 12.97 14.89
N GLY A 611 9.06 12.69 13.72
CA GLY A 611 10.49 12.42 13.56
C GLY A 611 11.34 13.68 13.75
N GLU A 612 12.55 13.52 14.28
CA GLU A 612 13.55 14.58 14.38
C GLU A 612 14.20 14.81 13.01
N HIS A 613 14.12 16.02 12.46
CA HIS A 613 14.54 16.32 11.09
C HIS A 613 15.98 15.85 10.78
N TYR A 614 16.94 16.07 11.71
CA TYR A 614 18.32 15.63 11.51
C TYR A 614 18.48 14.11 11.48
N LYS A 615 17.65 13.36 12.25
CA LYS A 615 17.64 11.89 12.22
C LYS A 615 17.02 11.38 10.93
N GLU A 616 15.95 12.03 10.47
CA GLU A 616 15.32 11.72 9.18
C GLU A 616 16.33 11.85 8.03
N ILE A 617 17.08 12.97 7.96
CA ILE A 617 18.16 13.18 6.99
C ILE A 617 19.21 12.06 7.09
N LYS A 618 19.67 11.75 8.30
CA LYS A 618 20.70 10.70 8.53
C LYS A 618 20.21 9.33 8.09
N ALA A 619 18.94 9.04 8.29
CA ALA A 619 18.32 7.76 7.92
C ALA A 619 18.01 7.63 6.42
N GLY A 620 18.11 8.72 5.64
CA GLY A 620 17.82 8.69 4.19
C GLY A 620 16.39 9.10 3.82
N ASN A 621 15.66 9.76 4.73
CA ASN A 621 14.45 10.51 4.41
C ASN A 621 14.86 11.90 3.94
N ASP A 622 14.73 12.16 2.64
CA ASP A 622 15.38 13.30 1.98
C ASP A 622 14.67 14.62 2.24
N VAL A 623 13.33 14.62 2.40
CA VAL A 623 12.55 15.82 2.67
C VAL A 623 11.58 15.61 3.82
N LYS A 624 11.61 16.52 4.81
CA LYS A 624 10.61 16.58 5.88
C LYS A 624 9.42 17.45 5.47
N MET A 625 8.22 16.86 5.45
CA MET A 625 6.98 17.58 5.12
C MET A 625 6.17 17.88 6.41
N ALA A 626 5.42 18.97 6.46
CA ALA A 626 5.18 19.99 5.43
C ALA A 626 6.27 21.07 5.40
N CYS A 627 7.11 21.17 6.43
CA CYS A 627 8.23 22.12 6.53
C CYS A 627 9.39 21.48 7.30
N GLY A 628 10.60 21.92 7.03
CA GLY A 628 11.78 21.50 7.78
C GLY A 628 11.99 22.29 9.08
N PHE A 629 12.99 21.88 9.85
CA PHE A 629 13.45 22.56 11.07
C PHE A 629 14.93 22.95 10.92
N PRO A 630 15.24 24.05 10.17
CA PRO A 630 16.60 24.43 9.81
C PRO A 630 17.54 24.58 11.00
N GLU A 631 17.09 25.24 12.06
CA GLU A 631 17.91 25.49 13.25
C GLU A 631 18.28 24.17 13.98
N ARG A 632 17.38 23.18 13.90
CA ARG A 632 17.62 21.86 14.47
C ARG A 632 18.68 21.09 13.67
N VAL A 633 18.66 21.20 12.36
CA VAL A 633 19.65 20.61 11.45
C VAL A 633 21.02 21.29 11.63
N LYS A 634 21.09 22.62 11.68
CA LYS A 634 22.33 23.36 11.97
C LYS A 634 22.96 22.94 13.29
N LYS A 635 22.13 22.79 14.32
CA LYS A 635 22.60 22.34 15.63
C LYS A 635 23.16 20.92 15.59
N ALA A 636 22.55 20.04 14.81
CA ALA A 636 23.06 18.69 14.60
C ALA A 636 24.43 18.68 13.89
N MET A 637 24.62 19.55 12.89
CA MET A 637 25.92 19.73 12.23
C MET A 637 27.00 20.27 13.18
N GLU A 638 26.68 21.31 13.97
CA GLU A 638 27.61 21.85 14.99
C GLU A 638 28.08 20.80 15.98
N LEU A 639 27.22 19.86 16.34
CA LEU A 639 27.52 18.78 17.28
C LEU A 639 28.14 17.53 16.59
N GLY A 640 28.28 17.55 15.26
CA GLY A 640 28.80 16.44 14.47
C GLY A 640 27.86 15.21 14.48
N ALA A 641 26.55 15.43 14.60
CA ALA A 641 25.53 14.41 14.41
C ALA A 641 25.15 14.26 12.92
N LEU A 642 25.33 15.32 12.15
CA LEU A 642 25.23 15.36 10.67
C LEU A 642 26.51 15.94 10.08
N ASP A 643 26.86 15.45 8.89
CA ASP A 643 27.91 15.99 8.05
C ASP A 643 27.30 16.69 6.83
N ARG A 644 28.05 17.60 6.18
CA ARG A 644 27.63 18.22 4.93
C ARG A 644 27.29 17.17 3.84
N SER A 645 28.02 16.06 3.80
CA SER A 645 27.74 14.97 2.86
C SER A 645 26.35 14.34 3.03
N ASP A 646 25.77 14.35 4.24
CA ASP A 646 24.40 13.90 4.48
C ASP A 646 23.39 14.86 3.81
N LEU A 647 23.63 16.17 3.92
CA LEU A 647 22.79 17.18 3.28
C LEU A 647 22.87 17.09 1.75
N GLU A 648 24.10 17.01 1.20
CA GLU A 648 24.33 16.91 -0.24
C GLU A 648 23.70 15.65 -0.83
N ARG A 649 23.78 14.53 -0.14
CA ARG A 649 23.16 13.26 -0.55
C ARG A 649 21.63 13.43 -0.72
N CYS A 650 20.95 13.99 0.27
CA CYS A 650 19.51 14.21 0.23
C CYS A 650 19.13 15.30 -0.79
N ALA A 651 19.85 16.42 -0.83
CA ALA A 651 19.59 17.51 -1.77
C ALA A 651 19.73 17.06 -3.23
N LYS A 652 20.73 16.22 -3.56
CA LYS A 652 20.88 15.64 -4.91
C LYS A 652 19.65 14.85 -5.35
N ARG A 653 19.04 14.07 -4.44
CA ARG A 653 17.83 13.30 -4.76
C ARG A 653 16.61 14.20 -5.02
N VAL A 654 16.51 15.32 -4.30
CA VAL A 654 15.49 16.35 -4.56
C VAL A 654 15.70 17.02 -5.92
N LEU A 655 16.94 17.41 -6.22
CA LEU A 655 17.28 18.06 -7.48
C LEU A 655 17.14 17.12 -8.68
N ASP A 656 17.51 15.83 -8.52
CA ASP A 656 17.32 14.80 -9.54
C ASP A 656 15.83 14.58 -9.86
N LEU A 657 14.95 14.58 -8.82
CA LEU A 657 13.51 14.57 -9.03
C LEU A 657 13.04 15.75 -9.87
N ILE A 658 13.51 16.97 -9.55
CA ILE A 658 13.13 18.18 -10.27
C ILE A 658 13.57 18.10 -11.75
N LEU A 659 14.77 17.55 -12.01
CA LEU A 659 15.28 17.38 -13.38
C LEU A 659 14.54 16.34 -14.22
N LYS A 660 13.77 15.44 -13.59
CA LYS A 660 12.94 14.41 -14.27
C LYS A 660 11.55 14.93 -14.65
N ILE A 661 11.11 16.04 -14.06
CA ILE A 661 9.78 16.60 -14.26
C ILE A 661 9.86 17.71 -15.32
N ASP A 662 8.91 17.69 -16.28
CA ASP A 662 8.82 18.72 -17.34
C ASP A 662 8.32 20.09 -16.81
#